data_a31b8a5bf24be86ea30b5eb6fc2de237
#
_entry.id   a31b8a5bf24be86ea30b5eb6fc2de237
#
_cell.length_a   1.000
_cell.length_b   1.000
_cell.length_c   1.000
_cell.angle_alpha   90.00
_cell.angle_beta   90.00
_cell.angle_gamma   90.00
#
_symmetry.space_group_name_H-M   'P 1'
#
loop_
_entity.id
_entity.type
_entity.pdbx_description
1 polymer ?
#
loop_
_entity_poly.entity_id
_entity_poly.type
_entity_poly.pdbx_seq_one_letter_code
_entity_poly.pdbx_strand_id
1 'polypeptide(L)'
;MTRRFLLLCRHCLLAGVILAALPARVAHAATAATVPLIPLPAQLDVERGSFNVDAHTSIVVADHAASTQRTARYLAELIASTRGLHLPVRQGAATASSIVLLRDPHAPVVNREGYALDVAPQGIRITARDDAGLFYGAVTLWQLLTPDAQRGAVQLPAMHIRDQPRFAWRGLMLDSARHFQSVAEIEQLLNQMAQHKLNVFHWHLTDDQGWRIQIKRYPELTRLGAWRRPPNAGHDGEPQRYGGFYTQDDIRRVVAYAAARHITVVPEIDMPGHAQAVVAAYPQFGVTGRRPPVSVDWGVNPYLYNVDDATFRFITDVLDEVMALFPSKYIHVGGDEAVKDQWQASLAVQAKMRALGLKDEDALQGWLIDRVGRYLDAHGRRLIGWDEILDGGVPADATVMSWRGTKGAIRAAQQGHDVVLSPAPDLYLDQLQSDRAGETAGRMPVRDLASVYSFEPVPKELDAAQAQHVLGAQANAWTEHMPTMQHVEHAAFPRLAALSEVDWSPAASRDWGNFTRRLPAQFARYRTQGIAYADSAFAADIALDRNAALASGTAQVSLSNQAGSGVLHYTLDGSVPGRDSPEYHAPLTVKLPATVRAVTLGADGSMLAAPRQRVLSRAELLSVSGNEMPNCPGSDFRLRVQPLPDAASLAPVYSVNLFNTCQSYPSTPMDGIATIRVDAVRLERNYALAHEAKLVVSHPHATPFGELVVHQDRCDGPVLASIPLPDPARSARNFTLQATLPAQRGEHALCLLYTAPTDGPLYALDRAALLPEGVAP
;
A
#
# COMPACT_ATOMS: atom_id res chain seq x y z
N MET A 1 9.64 -1.88 68.13
CA MET A 1 10.70 -1.79 69.15
C MET A 1 11.90 -1.13 68.48
N THR A 2 12.03 0.13 68.66
CA THR A 2 12.88 0.90 69.63
C THR A 2 14.36 0.92 69.21
N ARG A 3 14.72 2.10 68.74
CA ARG A 3 15.59 3.16 69.34
C ARG A 3 17.08 3.00 69.05
N ARG A 4 17.66 4.00 68.40
CA ARG A 4 18.43 5.16 68.91
C ARG A 4 19.90 4.80 69.24
N PHE A 5 20.94 5.55 68.85
CA PHE A 5 21.50 6.87 69.26
C PHE A 5 22.78 7.13 68.44
N LEU A 6 23.02 8.20 67.82
CA LEU A 6 23.54 9.54 68.24
C LEU A 6 25.05 9.61 68.53
N LEU A 7 25.74 10.44 67.75
CA LEU A 7 26.57 11.61 68.07
C LEU A 7 28.10 11.48 68.23
N LEU A 8 28.70 12.47 67.67
CA LEU A 8 29.90 13.27 67.99
C LEU A 8 31.20 12.87 67.25
N CYS A 9 32.08 13.76 66.83
CA CYS A 9 32.22 15.23 66.72
C CYS A 9 33.55 15.50 65.98
N ARG A 10 33.57 16.61 65.22
CA ARG A 10 34.67 17.53 64.98
C ARG A 10 36.14 17.09 64.78
N HIS A 11 36.74 17.44 63.63
CA HIS A 11 37.71 18.59 63.58
C HIS A 11 38.06 18.94 62.13
N CYS A 12 38.13 20.22 61.84
CA CYS A 12 38.50 20.90 60.61
C CYS A 12 39.96 20.64 60.18
N LEU A 13 40.17 20.59 58.88
CA LEU A 13 41.38 21.17 58.28
C LEU A 13 41.05 21.66 56.88
N LEU A 14 41.13 22.97 56.65
CA LEU A 14 41.07 23.65 55.37
C LEU A 14 42.27 23.23 54.52
N ALA A 15 42.04 22.72 53.34
CA ALA A 15 42.99 22.76 52.25
C ALA A 15 42.25 23.34 51.00
N GLY A 16 42.62 24.59 50.69
CA GLY A 16 42.08 25.25 49.50
C GLY A 16 42.60 24.61 48.23
N VAL A 17 41.66 24.08 47.42
CA VAL A 17 41.93 23.70 46.05
C VAL A 17 41.30 24.77 45.15
N ILE A 18 42.17 25.53 44.49
CA ILE A 18 41.79 26.46 43.43
C ILE A 18 41.30 25.61 42.25
N LEU A 19 39.98 25.50 42.04
CA LEU A 19 39.41 24.97 40.81
C LEU A 19 39.50 26.06 39.75
N ALA A 20 40.44 25.90 38.81
CA ALA A 20 40.44 26.65 37.56
C ALA A 20 39.17 26.29 36.76
N ALA A 21 38.22 27.21 36.69
CA ALA A 21 37.06 27.11 35.84
C ALA A 21 37.52 27.17 34.36
N LEU A 22 37.65 26.02 33.72
CA LEU A 22 37.71 25.93 32.25
C LEU A 22 36.32 26.31 31.72
N PRO A 23 36.23 27.25 30.76
CA PRO A 23 34.96 27.57 30.14
C PRO A 23 34.45 26.31 29.40
N ALA A 24 33.31 25.78 29.84
CA ALA A 24 32.57 24.79 29.09
C ALA A 24 32.27 25.40 27.71
N ARG A 25 33.00 24.95 26.69
CA ARG A 25 32.60 25.18 25.31
C ARG A 25 31.23 24.47 25.13
N VAL A 26 30.18 25.27 25.17
CA VAL A 26 28.90 24.87 24.60
C VAL A 26 29.18 24.61 23.10
N ALA A 27 29.43 23.36 22.77
CA ALA A 27 29.39 22.93 21.38
C ALA A 27 27.97 23.22 20.90
N HIS A 28 27.79 24.30 20.16
CA HIS A 28 26.64 24.41 19.30
C HIS A 28 26.73 23.19 18.38
N ALA A 29 25.91 22.18 18.66
CA ALA A 29 25.60 21.15 17.68
C ALA A 29 24.98 21.89 16.46
N ALA A 30 25.82 22.19 15.48
CA ALA A 30 25.31 22.51 14.16
C ALA A 30 24.32 21.39 13.84
N THR A 31 23.06 21.74 13.59
CA THR A 31 22.06 20.79 13.09
C THR A 31 22.69 20.10 11.90
N ALA A 32 23.07 18.82 12.09
CA ALA A 32 23.67 18.03 11.04
C ALA A 32 22.69 18.07 9.87
N ALA A 33 23.13 18.60 8.74
CA ALA A 33 22.29 18.66 7.54
C ALA A 33 21.75 17.26 7.29
N THR A 34 20.42 17.11 7.24
CA THR A 34 19.77 15.82 7.10
C THR A 34 20.11 15.26 5.71
N VAL A 35 20.87 14.18 5.64
CA VAL A 35 21.24 13.57 4.36
C VAL A 35 19.99 12.96 3.74
N PRO A 36 19.63 13.27 2.47
CA PRO A 36 18.33 12.96 1.88
C PRO A 36 18.22 11.50 1.36
N LEU A 37 18.56 10.53 2.21
CA LEU A 37 18.57 9.10 1.87
C LEU A 37 17.37 8.36 2.47
N ILE A 38 16.66 7.59 1.67
CA ILE A 38 15.66 6.62 2.08
C ILE A 38 15.87 5.34 1.27
N PRO A 39 16.17 4.19 1.91
CA PRO A 39 16.33 3.97 3.36
C PRO A 39 17.60 4.59 3.93
N LEU A 40 17.57 4.85 5.26
CA LEU A 40 18.72 5.37 5.99
C LEU A 40 19.82 4.31 6.07
N PRO A 41 21.09 4.62 5.74
CA PRO A 41 22.19 3.66 5.85
C PRO A 41 22.45 3.23 7.30
N ALA A 42 23.02 2.04 7.46
CA ALA A 42 23.39 1.51 8.78
C ALA A 42 24.44 2.39 9.49
N GLN A 43 25.38 2.95 8.74
CA GLN A 43 26.37 3.90 9.25
C GLN A 43 26.61 5.00 8.21
N LEU A 44 26.61 6.26 8.69
CA LEU A 44 26.90 7.45 7.88
C LEU A 44 27.63 8.47 8.72
N ASP A 45 28.87 8.80 8.31
CA ASP A 45 29.73 9.77 8.94
C ASP A 45 30.04 10.90 7.94
N VAL A 46 29.62 12.14 8.27
CA VAL A 46 29.91 13.31 7.43
C VAL A 46 31.21 13.95 7.87
N GLU A 47 32.09 14.27 6.91
CA GLU A 47 33.41 14.85 7.14
C GLU A 47 33.54 16.27 6.58
N ARG A 48 34.70 16.88 6.80
CA ARG A 48 35.02 18.19 6.22
C ARG A 48 35.44 18.03 4.76
N GLY A 49 35.00 18.97 3.94
CA GLY A 49 35.27 18.98 2.50
C GLY A 49 34.04 18.61 1.69
N SER A 50 34.18 18.66 0.39
CA SER A 50 33.10 18.34 -0.55
C SER A 50 33.66 17.93 -1.90
N PHE A 51 32.84 17.22 -2.67
CA PHE A 51 33.09 16.88 -4.07
C PHE A 51 31.98 17.44 -4.95
N ASN A 52 32.37 18.07 -6.08
CA ASN A 52 31.43 18.58 -7.06
C ASN A 52 31.26 17.58 -8.20
N VAL A 53 30.02 17.07 -8.40
CA VAL A 53 29.68 16.25 -9.55
C VAL A 53 29.07 17.14 -10.63
N ASP A 54 29.74 17.21 -11.77
CA ASP A 54 29.37 18.05 -12.91
C ASP A 54 29.60 17.32 -14.26
N ALA A 55 29.48 18.02 -15.38
CA ALA A 55 29.62 17.46 -16.70
C ALA A 55 31.04 16.91 -17.02
N HIS A 56 32.05 17.25 -16.23
CA HIS A 56 33.41 16.73 -16.37
C HIS A 56 33.66 15.46 -15.57
N THR A 57 32.75 15.10 -14.69
CA THR A 57 32.82 13.88 -13.88
C THR A 57 32.62 12.64 -14.76
N SER A 58 33.42 11.60 -14.55
CA SER A 58 33.25 10.31 -15.23
C SER A 58 32.98 9.19 -14.25
N ILE A 59 32.22 8.17 -14.68
CA ILE A 59 32.04 6.92 -13.95
C ILE A 59 33.08 5.92 -14.42
N VAL A 60 33.90 5.42 -13.49
CA VAL A 60 35.01 4.51 -13.79
C VAL A 60 34.71 3.13 -13.22
N VAL A 61 34.73 2.12 -14.08
CA VAL A 61 34.67 0.71 -13.70
C VAL A 61 36.09 0.23 -13.49
N ALA A 62 36.47 -0.04 -12.23
CA ALA A 62 37.86 -0.40 -11.90
C ALA A 62 38.14 -1.90 -12.02
N ASP A 63 37.13 -2.74 -12.12
CA ASP A 63 37.22 -4.17 -12.43
C ASP A 63 36.78 -4.44 -13.88
N HIS A 64 36.96 -5.69 -14.34
CA HIS A 64 36.58 -6.09 -15.70
C HIS A 64 35.24 -6.82 -15.78
N ALA A 65 34.42 -6.76 -14.69
CA ALA A 65 33.15 -7.48 -14.62
C ALA A 65 32.05 -6.78 -15.45
N ALA A 66 31.38 -7.55 -16.30
CA ALA A 66 30.26 -7.05 -17.10
C ALA A 66 29.09 -6.57 -16.24
N SER A 67 28.91 -7.15 -15.03
CA SER A 67 27.92 -6.74 -14.04
C SER A 67 28.20 -5.35 -13.49
N THR A 68 29.45 -5.05 -13.10
CA THR A 68 29.85 -3.70 -12.67
C THR A 68 29.63 -2.66 -13.77
N GLN A 69 29.90 -3.02 -15.04
CA GLN A 69 29.61 -2.15 -16.15
C GLN A 69 28.13 -1.87 -16.37
N ARG A 70 27.25 -2.88 -16.14
CA ARG A 70 25.78 -2.67 -16.18
C ARG A 70 25.33 -1.71 -15.07
N THR A 71 25.83 -1.89 -13.86
CA THR A 71 25.53 -1.00 -12.72
C THR A 71 26.00 0.43 -13.01
N ALA A 72 27.20 0.61 -13.59
CA ALA A 72 27.70 1.93 -13.97
C ALA A 72 26.83 2.62 -15.03
N ARG A 73 26.35 1.88 -16.04
CA ARG A 73 25.42 2.41 -17.04
C ARG A 73 24.07 2.78 -16.42
N TYR A 74 23.51 1.92 -15.57
CA TYR A 74 22.28 2.21 -14.85
C TYR A 74 22.39 3.49 -14.01
N LEU A 75 23.49 3.67 -13.28
CA LEU A 75 23.76 4.90 -12.54
C LEU A 75 23.86 6.12 -13.47
N ALA A 76 24.56 6.00 -14.60
CA ALA A 76 24.69 7.08 -15.60
C ALA A 76 23.30 7.48 -16.17
N GLU A 77 22.47 6.50 -16.48
CA GLU A 77 21.11 6.72 -17.00
C GLU A 77 20.20 7.41 -15.95
N LEU A 78 20.26 6.98 -14.69
CA LEU A 78 19.52 7.63 -13.60
C LEU A 78 19.96 9.09 -13.42
N ILE A 79 21.26 9.35 -13.41
CA ILE A 79 21.82 10.71 -13.30
C ILE A 79 21.40 11.56 -14.50
N ALA A 80 21.50 11.02 -15.73
CA ALA A 80 21.12 11.73 -16.94
C ALA A 80 19.63 12.10 -16.95
N SER A 81 18.74 11.16 -16.57
CA SER A 81 17.29 11.40 -16.56
C SER A 81 16.87 12.39 -15.48
N THR A 82 17.47 12.31 -14.28
CA THR A 82 17.05 13.11 -13.13
C THR A 82 17.81 14.43 -12.96
N ARG A 83 19.12 14.44 -13.21
CA ARG A 83 19.96 15.65 -13.08
C ARG A 83 20.33 16.29 -14.42
N GLY A 84 20.13 15.60 -15.55
CA GLY A 84 20.55 16.07 -16.87
C GLY A 84 22.06 16.06 -17.10
N LEU A 85 22.79 15.32 -16.27
CA LEU A 85 24.24 15.16 -16.40
C LEU A 85 24.54 13.86 -17.15
N HIS A 86 25.15 13.95 -18.32
CA HIS A 86 25.56 12.81 -19.13
C HIS A 86 27.00 12.41 -18.78
N LEU A 87 27.16 11.58 -17.75
CA LEU A 87 28.46 11.15 -17.27
C LEU A 87 28.99 9.98 -18.11
N PRO A 88 30.20 10.09 -18.73
CA PRO A 88 30.77 8.99 -19.52
C PRO A 88 31.15 7.82 -18.59
N VAL A 89 30.80 6.60 -19.00
CA VAL A 89 31.25 5.36 -18.36
C VAL A 89 32.54 4.89 -19.02
N ARG A 90 33.60 4.74 -18.24
CA ARG A 90 34.93 4.33 -18.70
C ARG A 90 35.41 3.13 -17.89
N GLN A 91 36.28 2.32 -18.50
CA GLN A 91 37.00 1.24 -17.84
C GLN A 91 38.43 1.64 -17.58
N GLY A 92 39.00 1.30 -16.44
CA GLY A 92 40.39 1.53 -16.11
C GLY A 92 40.66 2.12 -14.74
N ALA A 93 41.80 2.82 -14.62
CA ALA A 93 42.22 3.43 -13.37
C ALA A 93 41.39 4.70 -13.05
N ALA A 94 41.21 4.98 -11.76
CA ALA A 94 40.61 6.21 -11.27
C ALA A 94 41.41 7.43 -11.74
N THR A 95 40.70 8.47 -12.16
CA THR A 95 41.26 9.79 -12.44
C THR A 95 40.71 10.81 -11.40
N ALA A 96 41.32 11.99 -11.34
CA ALA A 96 40.71 13.09 -10.61
C ALA A 96 39.30 13.34 -11.18
N SER A 97 38.34 13.70 -10.30
CA SER A 97 36.94 13.93 -10.66
C SER A 97 36.22 12.69 -11.20
N SER A 98 36.43 11.52 -10.60
CA SER A 98 35.72 10.30 -10.97
C SER A 98 34.88 9.68 -9.87
N ILE A 99 33.83 9.01 -10.30
CA ILE A 99 33.02 8.07 -9.51
C ILE A 99 33.51 6.67 -9.84
N VAL A 100 34.13 5.98 -8.88
CA VAL A 100 34.76 4.67 -9.08
C VAL A 100 33.84 3.58 -8.52
N LEU A 101 33.50 2.60 -9.35
CA LEU A 101 32.84 1.37 -8.95
C LEU A 101 33.88 0.23 -8.94
N LEU A 102 33.98 -0.46 -7.81
CA LEU A 102 34.93 -1.54 -7.61
C LEU A 102 34.28 -2.72 -6.86
N ARG A 103 34.25 -3.88 -7.49
CA ARG A 103 33.98 -5.12 -6.80
C ARG A 103 35.27 -5.64 -6.17
N ASP A 104 35.29 -5.73 -4.85
CA ASP A 104 36.45 -6.17 -4.07
C ASP A 104 36.01 -7.23 -3.04
N PRO A 105 36.51 -8.47 -3.14
CA PRO A 105 36.23 -9.51 -2.15
C PRO A 105 36.63 -9.13 -0.71
N HIS A 106 37.51 -8.16 -0.54
CA HIS A 106 38.00 -7.66 0.76
C HIS A 106 37.28 -6.37 1.20
N ALA A 107 36.21 -5.94 0.51
CA ALA A 107 35.42 -4.78 0.92
C ALA A 107 35.01 -4.89 2.39
N PRO A 108 35.03 -3.77 3.15
CA PRO A 108 34.78 -3.76 4.61
C PRO A 108 33.28 -3.90 4.95
N VAL A 109 32.61 -4.85 4.32
CA VAL A 109 31.20 -5.18 4.49
C VAL A 109 31.04 -6.69 4.50
N VAL A 110 30.20 -7.23 5.38
CA VAL A 110 30.05 -8.68 5.54
C VAL A 110 28.96 -9.23 4.64
N ASN A 111 27.83 -8.53 4.55
CA ASN A 111 26.66 -8.95 3.78
C ASN A 111 26.93 -8.85 2.27
N ARG A 112 26.41 -9.81 1.49
CA ARG A 112 26.54 -9.83 0.01
C ARG A 112 25.89 -8.62 -0.67
N GLU A 113 24.83 -8.06 -0.07
CA GLU A 113 24.14 -6.85 -0.52
C GLU A 113 24.74 -5.56 0.09
N GLY A 114 25.74 -5.69 0.99
CA GLY A 114 26.41 -4.57 1.64
C GLY A 114 27.42 -3.86 0.72
N TYR A 115 27.64 -2.57 1.00
CA TYR A 115 28.58 -1.71 0.28
C TYR A 115 29.23 -0.67 1.20
N ALA A 116 30.37 -0.17 0.73
CA ALA A 116 31.04 1.01 1.23
C ALA A 116 30.95 2.12 0.16
N LEU A 117 30.57 3.33 0.56
CA LEU A 117 30.55 4.50 -0.30
C LEU A 117 31.32 5.61 0.40
N ASP A 118 32.39 6.09 -0.23
CA ASP A 118 33.27 7.13 0.28
C ASP A 118 33.24 8.32 -0.69
N VAL A 119 32.83 9.50 -0.19
CA VAL A 119 32.90 10.78 -0.88
C VAL A 119 34.06 11.57 -0.31
N ALA A 120 35.08 11.86 -1.13
CA ALA A 120 36.24 12.64 -0.76
C ALA A 120 36.43 13.80 -1.76
N PRO A 121 37.18 14.87 -1.41
CA PRO A 121 37.42 16.00 -2.33
C PRO A 121 38.01 15.61 -3.69
N GLN A 122 38.65 14.44 -3.78
CA GLN A 122 39.27 13.95 -4.99
C GLN A 122 38.35 13.10 -5.88
N GLY A 123 37.22 12.61 -5.34
CA GLY A 123 36.29 11.74 -6.08
C GLY A 123 35.41 10.92 -5.18
N ILE A 124 34.61 10.05 -5.79
CA ILE A 124 33.69 9.15 -5.11
C ILE A 124 34.12 7.71 -5.37
N ARG A 125 34.03 6.84 -4.36
CA ARG A 125 34.31 5.42 -4.50
C ARG A 125 33.17 4.59 -3.92
N ILE A 126 32.69 3.63 -4.70
CA ILE A 126 31.75 2.60 -4.24
C ILE A 126 32.46 1.26 -4.32
N THR A 127 32.49 0.55 -3.18
CA THR A 127 33.15 -0.77 -3.08
C THR A 127 32.17 -1.76 -2.44
N ALA A 128 32.08 -2.95 -3.01
CA ALA A 128 31.27 -4.05 -2.47
C ALA A 128 31.90 -5.40 -2.79
N ARG A 129 31.52 -6.45 -2.05
CA ARG A 129 31.96 -7.82 -2.31
C ARG A 129 31.28 -8.45 -3.51
N ASP A 130 29.97 -8.16 -3.66
CA ASP A 130 29.11 -8.71 -4.70
C ASP A 130 28.45 -7.61 -5.55
N ASP A 131 27.92 -8.02 -6.69
CA ASP A 131 27.28 -7.13 -7.66
C ASP A 131 26.07 -6.39 -7.08
N ALA A 132 25.28 -7.07 -6.21
CA ALA A 132 24.13 -6.47 -5.54
C ALA A 132 24.53 -5.30 -4.62
N GLY A 133 25.61 -5.45 -3.85
CA GLY A 133 26.12 -4.37 -3.01
C GLY A 133 26.56 -3.17 -3.84
N LEU A 134 27.26 -3.37 -4.97
CA LEU A 134 27.62 -2.26 -5.88
C LEU A 134 26.38 -1.56 -6.43
N PHE A 135 25.36 -2.32 -6.79
CA PHE A 135 24.10 -1.77 -7.29
C PHE A 135 23.41 -0.88 -6.23
N TYR A 136 23.28 -1.36 -4.99
CA TYR A 136 22.66 -0.57 -3.91
C TYR A 136 23.53 0.64 -3.51
N GLY A 137 24.85 0.53 -3.58
CA GLY A 137 25.74 1.68 -3.42
C GLY A 137 25.55 2.72 -4.53
N ALA A 138 25.34 2.30 -5.77
CA ALA A 138 25.03 3.19 -6.88
C ALA A 138 23.66 3.87 -6.71
N VAL A 139 22.63 3.16 -6.21
CA VAL A 139 21.33 3.74 -5.88
C VAL A 139 21.48 4.79 -4.76
N THR A 140 22.26 4.50 -3.72
CA THR A 140 22.54 5.47 -2.65
C THR A 140 23.24 6.72 -3.18
N LEU A 141 24.23 6.57 -4.03
CA LEU A 141 24.89 7.71 -4.66
C LEU A 141 23.91 8.53 -5.51
N TRP A 142 23.06 7.87 -6.30
CA TRP A 142 22.03 8.57 -7.06
C TRP A 142 21.09 9.37 -6.16
N GLN A 143 20.67 8.83 -5.01
CA GLN A 143 19.85 9.57 -4.04
C GLN A 143 20.58 10.77 -3.47
N LEU A 144 21.88 10.67 -3.16
CA LEU A 144 22.72 11.81 -2.74
C LEU A 144 22.80 12.89 -3.83
N LEU A 145 22.87 12.49 -5.10
CA LEU A 145 22.92 13.40 -6.25
C LEU A 145 21.56 14.03 -6.59
N THR A 146 20.47 13.57 -5.98
CA THR A 146 19.11 14.06 -6.22
C THR A 146 18.43 14.52 -4.92
N PRO A 147 19.02 15.48 -4.17
CA PRO A 147 18.42 16.02 -2.96
C PRO A 147 17.17 16.87 -3.27
N ASP A 148 17.05 17.33 -4.50
CA ASP A 148 16.02 18.22 -5.02
C ASP A 148 15.67 17.87 -6.49
N ALA A 149 14.75 18.61 -7.10
CA ALA A 149 14.35 18.46 -8.49
C ALA A 149 15.22 19.32 -9.48
N GLN A 150 16.29 19.97 -9.01
CA GLN A 150 17.15 20.80 -9.88
C GLN A 150 17.96 19.95 -10.86
N ARG A 151 18.30 20.52 -11.98
CA ARG A 151 19.21 19.91 -12.98
C ARG A 151 20.60 20.52 -12.88
N GLY A 152 21.61 19.80 -13.40
CA GLY A 152 23.00 20.28 -13.44
C GLY A 152 23.84 19.80 -12.26
N ALA A 153 24.94 20.51 -12.01
CA ALA A 153 25.95 20.14 -11.02
C ALA A 153 25.40 20.07 -9.60
N VAL A 154 25.98 19.18 -8.79
CA VAL A 154 25.62 19.02 -7.39
C VAL A 154 26.87 18.84 -6.53
N GLN A 155 26.92 19.54 -5.42
CA GLN A 155 28.03 19.46 -4.46
C GLN A 155 27.61 18.50 -3.33
N LEU A 156 28.41 17.46 -3.10
CA LEU A 156 28.24 16.50 -2.02
C LEU A 156 29.24 16.78 -0.90
N PRO A 157 28.83 16.81 0.38
CA PRO A 157 29.78 16.82 1.48
C PRO A 157 30.63 15.54 1.48
N ALA A 158 31.88 15.64 1.94
CA ALA A 158 32.70 14.46 2.16
C ALA A 158 32.04 13.58 3.25
N MET A 159 31.98 12.27 3.00
CA MET A 159 31.32 11.34 3.92
C MET A 159 31.77 9.90 3.70
N HIS A 160 31.59 9.10 4.74
CA HIS A 160 31.74 7.66 4.71
C HIS A 160 30.42 6.98 5.00
N ILE A 161 29.99 6.06 4.14
CA ILE A 161 28.82 5.21 4.33
C ILE A 161 29.28 3.75 4.35
N ARG A 162 28.81 2.99 5.36
CA ARG A 162 28.91 1.55 5.44
C ARG A 162 27.49 1.01 5.66
N ASP A 163 27.01 0.23 4.70
CA ASP A 163 25.59 -0.09 4.65
C ASP A 163 25.34 -1.53 4.23
N GLN A 164 24.26 -2.08 4.74
CA GLN A 164 23.76 -3.42 4.42
C GLN A 164 22.31 -3.57 4.89
N PRO A 165 21.50 -4.44 4.24
CA PRO A 165 20.12 -4.64 4.65
C PRO A 165 20.01 -5.37 6.00
N ARG A 166 18.95 -5.06 6.74
CA ARG A 166 18.54 -5.77 7.94
C ARG A 166 17.94 -7.14 7.62
N PHE A 167 17.11 -7.21 6.56
CA PHE A 167 16.40 -8.43 6.15
C PHE A 167 16.79 -8.86 4.73
N ALA A 168 16.76 -10.19 4.51
CA ALA A 168 17.03 -10.79 3.20
C ALA A 168 15.85 -10.68 2.22
N TRP A 169 14.61 -10.66 2.72
CA TRP A 169 13.39 -10.46 1.93
C TRP A 169 12.85 -9.04 2.14
N ARG A 170 12.73 -8.27 1.07
CA ARG A 170 12.17 -6.92 1.04
C ARG A 170 11.26 -6.85 -0.17
N GLY A 171 9.97 -7.18 0.07
CA GLY A 171 9.05 -7.57 -0.98
C GLY A 171 8.00 -6.53 -1.36
N LEU A 172 7.55 -6.63 -2.60
CA LEU A 172 6.30 -6.07 -3.09
C LEU A 172 5.58 -7.13 -3.92
N MET A 173 4.30 -7.39 -3.60
CA MET A 173 3.41 -8.17 -4.45
C MET A 173 2.60 -7.22 -5.34
N LEU A 174 2.42 -7.61 -6.61
CA LEU A 174 1.49 -6.98 -7.55
C LEU A 174 0.50 -8.01 -8.06
N ASP A 175 -0.78 -7.69 -7.90
CA ASP A 175 -1.89 -8.45 -8.45
C ASP A 175 -2.16 -8.05 -9.91
N SER A 176 -1.71 -8.88 -10.86
CA SER A 176 -2.02 -8.74 -12.29
C SER A 176 -3.29 -9.51 -12.71
N ALA A 177 -3.86 -10.30 -11.79
CA ALA A 177 -5.04 -11.09 -12.09
C ALA A 177 -6.31 -10.25 -12.08
N ARG A 178 -6.51 -9.40 -11.06
CA ARG A 178 -7.70 -8.53 -10.97
C ARG A 178 -7.66 -7.41 -12.00
N HIS A 179 -6.54 -6.69 -12.09
CA HIS A 179 -6.31 -5.75 -13.19
C HIS A 179 -4.96 -6.02 -13.86
N PHE A 180 -4.98 -6.11 -15.20
CA PHE A 180 -3.83 -6.45 -16.02
C PHE A 180 -2.94 -5.22 -16.25
N GLN A 181 -1.63 -5.34 -16.00
CA GLN A 181 -0.64 -4.34 -16.32
C GLN A 181 0.22 -4.79 -17.51
N SER A 182 0.60 -3.85 -18.37
CA SER A 182 1.52 -4.11 -19.48
C SER A 182 2.93 -4.42 -18.97
N VAL A 183 3.74 -5.09 -19.81
CA VAL A 183 5.16 -5.35 -19.51
C VAL A 183 5.92 -4.06 -19.20
N ALA A 184 5.62 -2.97 -19.90
CA ALA A 184 6.28 -1.67 -19.67
C ALA A 184 5.95 -1.09 -18.28
N GLU A 185 4.71 -1.23 -17.82
CA GLU A 185 4.29 -0.80 -16.47
C GLU A 185 4.95 -1.65 -15.39
N ILE A 186 5.10 -2.95 -15.62
CA ILE A 186 5.83 -3.84 -14.69
C ILE A 186 7.32 -3.47 -14.64
N GLU A 187 7.97 -3.21 -15.78
CA GLU A 187 9.35 -2.75 -15.81
C GLU A 187 9.52 -1.41 -15.09
N GLN A 188 8.56 -0.49 -15.21
CA GLN A 188 8.54 0.77 -14.46
C GLN A 188 8.48 0.50 -12.94
N LEU A 189 7.57 -0.35 -12.48
CA LEU A 189 7.44 -0.72 -11.06
C LEU A 189 8.72 -1.39 -10.53
N LEU A 190 9.31 -2.31 -11.28
CA LEU A 190 10.58 -2.94 -10.93
C LEU A 190 11.72 -1.92 -10.80
N ASN A 191 11.75 -0.90 -11.65
CA ASN A 191 12.72 0.19 -11.51
C ASN A 191 12.49 1.01 -10.24
N GLN A 192 11.23 1.30 -9.90
CA GLN A 192 10.86 1.97 -8.66
C GLN A 192 11.23 1.12 -7.42
N MET A 193 10.97 -0.18 -7.46
CA MET A 193 11.41 -1.11 -6.41
C MET A 193 12.93 -1.09 -6.19
N ALA A 194 13.70 -1.14 -7.28
CA ALA A 194 15.16 -1.08 -7.24
C ALA A 194 15.67 0.21 -6.56
N GLN A 195 15.05 1.35 -6.86
CA GLN A 195 15.39 2.65 -6.28
C GLN A 195 15.08 2.75 -4.77
N HIS A 196 14.21 1.86 -4.26
CA HIS A 196 13.89 1.68 -2.85
C HIS A 196 14.63 0.50 -2.21
N LYS A 197 15.60 -0.11 -2.91
CA LYS A 197 16.36 -1.29 -2.47
C LYS A 197 15.49 -2.51 -2.10
N LEU A 198 14.29 -2.62 -2.67
CA LEU A 198 13.47 -3.83 -2.60
C LEU A 198 14.05 -4.89 -3.54
N ASN A 199 14.04 -6.16 -3.14
CA ASN A 199 14.73 -7.23 -3.87
C ASN A 199 13.85 -8.43 -4.24
N VAL A 200 12.57 -8.43 -3.86
CA VAL A 200 11.62 -9.49 -4.22
C VAL A 200 10.36 -8.89 -4.83
N PHE A 201 10.08 -9.27 -6.06
CA PHE A 201 8.83 -9.01 -6.75
C PHE A 201 7.97 -10.26 -6.73
N HIS A 202 6.95 -10.30 -5.88
CA HIS A 202 5.97 -11.35 -5.84
C HIS A 202 4.89 -11.04 -6.88
N TRP A 203 4.77 -11.87 -7.91
CA TRP A 203 3.88 -11.63 -9.03
C TRP A 203 2.66 -12.56 -8.97
N HIS A 204 1.53 -11.99 -8.55
CA HIS A 204 0.25 -12.71 -8.48
C HIS A 204 -0.37 -12.79 -9.87
N LEU A 205 -0.21 -13.96 -10.52
CA LEU A 205 -0.48 -14.17 -11.93
C LEU A 205 -1.82 -14.85 -12.21
N THR A 206 -2.46 -15.44 -11.19
CA THR A 206 -3.68 -16.24 -11.39
C THR A 206 -4.66 -16.03 -10.26
N ASP A 207 -5.93 -15.83 -10.62
CA ASP A 207 -7.04 -15.68 -9.68
C ASP A 207 -8.38 -15.94 -10.41
N ASP A 208 -9.50 -15.82 -9.73
CA ASP A 208 -10.86 -16.02 -10.27
C ASP A 208 -11.18 -15.12 -11.47
N GLN A 209 -10.60 -13.91 -11.49
CA GLN A 209 -10.86 -12.87 -12.49
C GLN A 209 -9.89 -12.92 -13.68
N GLY A 210 -8.86 -13.78 -13.62
CA GLY A 210 -7.97 -13.93 -14.75
C GLY A 210 -6.75 -14.82 -14.53
N TRP A 211 -6.39 -15.52 -15.59
CA TRP A 211 -5.14 -16.27 -15.71
C TRP A 211 -4.16 -15.51 -16.60
N ARG A 212 -3.01 -15.08 -16.09
CA ARG A 212 -2.15 -14.10 -16.78
C ARG A 212 -0.88 -14.68 -17.40
N ILE A 213 -0.53 -15.93 -17.19
CA ILE A 213 0.69 -16.54 -17.70
C ILE A 213 0.39 -17.56 -18.82
N GLN A 214 1.12 -17.45 -19.94
CA GLN A 214 1.02 -18.42 -21.02
C GLN A 214 1.60 -19.78 -20.62
N ILE A 215 0.74 -20.82 -20.65
CA ILE A 215 1.13 -22.22 -20.52
C ILE A 215 0.87 -22.88 -21.86
N LYS A 216 1.93 -23.26 -22.58
CA LYS A 216 1.83 -23.78 -23.95
C LYS A 216 1.07 -25.09 -24.02
N ARG A 217 1.19 -25.92 -23.00
CA ARG A 217 0.46 -27.20 -22.89
C ARG A 217 -1.04 -27.01 -22.69
N TYR A 218 -1.45 -25.88 -22.10
CA TYR A 218 -2.84 -25.58 -21.78
C TYR A 218 -3.29 -24.23 -22.37
N PRO A 219 -3.45 -24.11 -23.70
CA PRO A 219 -3.68 -22.82 -24.36
C PRO A 219 -5.00 -22.14 -23.99
N GLU A 220 -6.02 -22.90 -23.55
CA GLU A 220 -7.30 -22.31 -23.14
C GLU A 220 -7.18 -21.42 -21.90
N LEU A 221 -6.16 -21.62 -21.06
CA LEU A 221 -5.89 -20.74 -19.91
C LEU A 221 -5.74 -19.27 -20.34
N THR A 222 -5.06 -19.01 -21.47
CA THR A 222 -4.91 -17.66 -22.00
C THR A 222 -5.95 -17.30 -23.07
N ARG A 223 -6.52 -18.29 -23.79
CA ARG A 223 -7.55 -18.03 -24.76
C ARG A 223 -8.90 -17.66 -24.13
N LEU A 224 -9.27 -18.32 -23.04
CA LEU A 224 -10.50 -18.12 -22.27
C LEU A 224 -10.23 -17.50 -20.89
N GLY A 225 -9.38 -18.13 -20.08
CA GLY A 225 -9.16 -17.77 -18.68
C GLY A 225 -8.54 -16.38 -18.46
N ALA A 226 -7.87 -15.80 -19.48
CA ALA A 226 -7.28 -14.46 -19.39
C ALA A 226 -8.28 -13.33 -19.65
N TRP A 227 -9.54 -13.63 -19.96
CA TRP A 227 -10.48 -12.65 -20.46
C TRP A 227 -11.84 -12.73 -19.75
N ARG A 228 -12.36 -11.57 -19.35
CA ARG A 228 -13.68 -11.41 -18.74
C ARG A 228 -14.42 -10.22 -19.34
N ARG A 229 -15.67 -10.04 -18.95
CA ARG A 229 -16.35 -8.75 -19.12
C ARG A 229 -15.75 -7.74 -18.14
N PRO A 230 -15.65 -6.45 -18.49
CA PRO A 230 -15.39 -5.43 -17.50
C PRO A 230 -16.47 -5.47 -16.41
N PRO A 231 -16.17 -5.16 -15.15
CA PRO A 231 -17.16 -5.18 -14.06
C PRO A 231 -18.42 -4.35 -14.32
N ASN A 232 -18.37 -3.38 -15.24
CA ASN A 232 -19.48 -2.48 -15.59
C ASN A 232 -19.94 -2.61 -17.06
N ALA A 233 -19.53 -3.65 -17.77
CA ALA A 233 -20.03 -3.89 -19.13
C ALA A 233 -21.46 -4.39 -19.06
N GLY A 234 -22.43 -3.56 -19.35
CA GLY A 234 -23.79 -4.05 -19.43
C GLY A 234 -24.91 -3.06 -19.63
N HIS A 235 -24.67 -1.74 -19.51
CA HIS A 235 -25.77 -0.78 -19.64
C HIS A 235 -25.70 0.10 -20.88
N ASP A 236 -24.54 0.31 -21.49
CA ASP A 236 -24.38 1.32 -22.56
C ASP A 236 -23.70 0.82 -23.84
N GLY A 237 -23.66 -0.48 -24.13
CA GLY A 237 -23.08 -0.97 -25.38
C GLY A 237 -22.61 -2.42 -25.40
N GLU A 238 -21.98 -2.81 -26.50
CA GLU A 238 -21.39 -4.14 -26.70
C GLU A 238 -20.47 -4.53 -25.55
N PRO A 239 -20.53 -5.77 -25.05
CA PRO A 239 -19.68 -6.21 -23.94
C PRO A 239 -18.21 -6.15 -24.35
N GLN A 240 -17.50 -5.15 -23.85
CA GLN A 240 -16.06 -5.03 -24.08
C GLN A 240 -15.34 -6.18 -23.38
N ARG A 241 -14.42 -6.82 -24.12
CA ARG A 241 -13.56 -7.85 -23.58
C ARG A 241 -12.41 -7.19 -22.80
N TYR A 242 -12.32 -7.47 -21.50
CA TYR A 242 -11.24 -6.99 -20.66
C TYR A 242 -10.27 -8.12 -20.28
N GLY A 243 -8.99 -7.86 -20.25
CA GLY A 243 -7.95 -8.78 -19.79
C GLY A 243 -6.67 -8.67 -20.60
N GLY A 244 -5.86 -9.70 -20.48
CA GLY A 244 -4.56 -9.84 -21.12
C GLY A 244 -3.79 -10.99 -20.50
N PHE A 245 -2.67 -11.33 -21.07
CA PHE A 245 -1.75 -12.31 -20.52
C PHE A 245 -0.32 -12.00 -20.97
N TYR A 246 0.64 -12.54 -20.25
CA TYR A 246 2.06 -12.47 -20.60
C TYR A 246 2.44 -13.73 -21.37
N THR A 247 3.03 -13.54 -22.56
CA THR A 247 3.69 -14.63 -23.27
C THR A 247 4.90 -15.10 -22.48
N GLN A 248 5.40 -16.30 -22.79
CA GLN A 248 6.64 -16.77 -22.17
C GLN A 248 7.83 -15.86 -22.46
N ASP A 249 7.83 -15.18 -23.61
CA ASP A 249 8.89 -14.22 -23.95
C ASP A 249 8.75 -12.92 -23.14
N ASP A 250 7.53 -12.45 -22.87
CA ASP A 250 7.26 -11.35 -21.96
C ASP A 250 7.77 -11.67 -20.53
N ILE A 251 7.47 -12.88 -20.04
CA ILE A 251 7.96 -13.34 -18.74
C ILE A 251 9.50 -13.33 -18.70
N ARG A 252 10.16 -13.91 -19.71
CA ARG A 252 11.63 -13.90 -19.76
C ARG A 252 12.20 -12.48 -19.77
N ARG A 253 11.55 -11.57 -20.49
CA ARG A 253 11.94 -10.14 -20.52
C ARG A 253 11.82 -9.51 -19.13
N VAL A 254 10.69 -9.68 -18.45
CA VAL A 254 10.47 -9.15 -17.08
C VAL A 254 11.48 -9.74 -16.10
N VAL A 255 11.70 -11.05 -16.13
CA VAL A 255 12.67 -11.74 -15.26
C VAL A 255 14.10 -11.24 -15.51
N ALA A 256 14.48 -11.06 -16.75
CA ALA A 256 15.82 -10.52 -17.09
C ALA A 256 15.97 -9.05 -16.64
N TYR A 257 14.92 -8.24 -16.81
CA TYR A 257 14.89 -6.84 -16.37
C TYR A 257 15.01 -6.71 -14.84
N ALA A 258 14.28 -7.55 -14.11
CA ALA A 258 14.35 -7.64 -12.65
C ALA A 258 15.75 -8.09 -12.18
N ALA A 259 16.29 -9.15 -12.78
CA ALA A 259 17.60 -9.70 -12.44
C ALA A 259 18.74 -8.67 -12.64
N ALA A 260 18.65 -7.81 -13.67
CA ALA A 260 19.61 -6.72 -13.89
C ALA A 260 19.55 -5.64 -12.78
N ARG A 261 18.51 -5.65 -11.94
CA ARG A 261 18.29 -4.77 -10.78
C ARG A 261 18.37 -5.51 -9.44
N HIS A 262 18.87 -6.75 -9.45
CA HIS A 262 19.00 -7.62 -8.28
C HIS A 262 17.64 -7.90 -7.59
N ILE A 263 16.56 -7.94 -8.38
CA ILE A 263 15.22 -8.31 -7.93
C ILE A 263 14.92 -9.75 -8.38
N THR A 264 14.54 -10.58 -7.44
CA THR A 264 14.02 -11.93 -7.69
C THR A 264 12.52 -11.86 -7.95
N VAL A 265 12.07 -12.43 -9.07
CA VAL A 265 10.63 -12.56 -9.36
C VAL A 265 10.14 -13.89 -8.80
N VAL A 266 9.23 -13.85 -7.85
CA VAL A 266 8.54 -15.02 -7.28
C VAL A 266 7.14 -15.10 -7.92
N PRO A 267 6.89 -16.10 -8.79
CA PRO A 267 5.58 -16.26 -9.39
C PRO A 267 4.60 -16.90 -8.40
N GLU A 268 3.34 -16.49 -8.47
CA GLU A 268 2.24 -17.15 -7.77
C GLU A 268 1.29 -17.81 -8.76
N ILE A 269 1.01 -19.09 -8.50
CA ILE A 269 -0.03 -19.89 -9.14
C ILE A 269 -0.94 -20.39 -8.03
N ASP A 270 -2.03 -19.70 -7.81
CA ASP A 270 -2.91 -19.92 -6.66
C ASP A 270 -3.71 -21.22 -6.76
N MET A 271 -3.77 -21.94 -5.62
CA MET A 271 -4.47 -23.22 -5.46
C MET A 271 -4.69 -23.55 -3.97
N PRO A 272 -5.74 -24.26 -3.58
CA PRO A 272 -6.82 -24.82 -4.44
C PRO A 272 -7.98 -23.84 -4.67
N GLY A 273 -8.02 -22.71 -3.95
CA GLY A 273 -8.94 -21.59 -4.12
C GLY A 273 -8.59 -20.74 -5.33
N HIS A 274 -9.31 -19.64 -5.52
CA HIS A 274 -9.09 -18.66 -6.58
C HIS A 274 -8.91 -19.27 -7.98
N ALA A 275 -9.68 -20.35 -8.25
CA ALA A 275 -9.49 -21.24 -9.38
C ALA A 275 -10.52 -21.01 -10.51
N GLN A 276 -11.43 -20.03 -10.41
CA GLN A 276 -12.56 -19.92 -11.35
C GLN A 276 -12.09 -19.68 -12.78
N ALA A 277 -10.99 -18.91 -13.01
CA ALA A 277 -10.47 -18.73 -14.36
C ALA A 277 -9.96 -20.04 -14.99
N VAL A 278 -9.35 -20.93 -14.18
CA VAL A 278 -8.95 -22.28 -14.61
C VAL A 278 -10.15 -23.14 -14.91
N VAL A 279 -11.15 -23.16 -14.04
CA VAL A 279 -12.38 -23.95 -14.22
C VAL A 279 -13.19 -23.44 -15.42
N ALA A 280 -13.17 -22.13 -15.70
CA ALA A 280 -13.73 -21.57 -16.91
C ALA A 280 -13.00 -22.05 -18.18
N ALA A 281 -11.68 -22.18 -18.13
CA ALA A 281 -10.90 -22.70 -19.25
C ALA A 281 -11.02 -24.21 -19.39
N TYR A 282 -10.85 -24.95 -18.30
CA TYR A 282 -10.79 -26.41 -18.23
C TYR A 282 -11.67 -26.95 -17.09
N PRO A 283 -12.99 -27.08 -17.30
CA PRO A 283 -13.93 -27.44 -16.23
C PRO A 283 -13.67 -28.81 -15.60
N GLN A 284 -12.98 -29.71 -16.29
CA GLN A 284 -12.59 -31.02 -15.76
C GLN A 284 -11.62 -30.97 -14.60
N PHE A 285 -10.90 -29.86 -14.40
CA PHE A 285 -9.99 -29.67 -13.28
C PHE A 285 -10.67 -29.01 -12.07
N GLY A 286 -11.93 -28.56 -12.24
CA GLY A 286 -12.78 -28.12 -11.14
C GLY A 286 -13.58 -29.28 -10.55
N VAL A 287 -14.05 -29.12 -9.31
CA VAL A 287 -14.78 -30.16 -8.56
C VAL A 287 -16.10 -30.58 -9.24
N THR A 288 -16.83 -29.60 -9.78
CA THR A 288 -18.18 -29.85 -10.32
C THR A 288 -18.18 -30.29 -11.78
N GLY A 289 -17.09 -30.17 -12.50
CA GLY A 289 -17.01 -30.37 -13.95
C GLY A 289 -17.83 -29.38 -14.78
N ARG A 290 -18.48 -28.40 -14.17
CA ARG A 290 -19.26 -27.36 -14.85
C ARG A 290 -18.37 -26.18 -15.20
N ARG A 291 -18.66 -25.54 -16.34
CA ARG A 291 -17.92 -24.36 -16.82
C ARG A 291 -18.59 -23.08 -16.37
N PRO A 292 -18.04 -22.33 -15.38
CA PRO A 292 -18.47 -20.96 -15.10
C PRO A 292 -17.92 -19.99 -16.15
N PRO A 293 -18.40 -18.73 -16.24
CA PRO A 293 -17.64 -17.65 -16.85
C PRO A 293 -16.40 -17.34 -16.00
N VAL A 294 -15.41 -16.65 -16.57
CA VAL A 294 -14.37 -16.01 -15.76
C VAL A 294 -15.04 -14.94 -14.90
N SER A 295 -14.67 -14.87 -13.62
CA SER A 295 -15.36 -14.00 -12.66
C SER A 295 -15.23 -12.53 -13.03
N VAL A 296 -16.31 -11.78 -12.77
CA VAL A 296 -16.34 -10.30 -12.77
C VAL A 296 -16.54 -9.75 -11.36
N ASP A 297 -16.72 -10.65 -10.39
CA ASP A 297 -16.97 -10.30 -8.99
C ASP A 297 -15.66 -10.29 -8.19
N TRP A 298 -15.52 -9.29 -7.32
CA TRP A 298 -14.45 -9.21 -6.35
C TRP A 298 -14.74 -10.11 -5.13
N GLY A 299 -13.72 -10.42 -4.32
CA GLY A 299 -13.84 -11.24 -3.12
C GLY A 299 -13.63 -12.73 -3.41
N VAL A 300 -14.27 -13.59 -2.63
CA VAL A 300 -14.01 -15.03 -2.60
C VAL A 300 -15.05 -15.79 -3.42
N ASN A 301 -14.61 -16.51 -4.45
CA ASN A 301 -15.45 -17.32 -5.30
C ASN A 301 -15.42 -18.81 -4.87
N PRO A 302 -16.50 -19.61 -5.08
CA PRO A 302 -16.59 -20.95 -4.54
C PRO A 302 -15.89 -22.05 -5.38
N TYR A 303 -15.21 -21.68 -6.46
CA TYR A 303 -14.62 -22.67 -7.35
C TYR A 303 -13.25 -23.12 -6.89
N LEU A 304 -13.12 -24.45 -6.70
CA LEU A 304 -11.88 -25.08 -6.27
C LEU A 304 -11.34 -26.04 -7.35
N TYR A 305 -10.04 -26.25 -7.30
CA TYR A 305 -9.43 -27.40 -7.98
C TYR A 305 -9.98 -28.72 -7.43
N ASN A 306 -10.17 -29.68 -8.33
CA ASN A 306 -10.39 -31.06 -7.94
C ASN A 306 -9.11 -31.68 -7.39
N VAL A 307 -9.23 -32.78 -6.64
CA VAL A 307 -8.09 -33.45 -5.98
C VAL A 307 -7.73 -34.79 -6.62
N ASP A 308 -8.22 -35.05 -7.85
CA ASP A 308 -7.88 -36.25 -8.58
C ASP A 308 -6.49 -36.20 -9.24
N ASP A 309 -6.02 -37.33 -9.77
CA ASP A 309 -4.68 -37.42 -10.37
C ASP A 309 -4.58 -36.71 -11.72
N ALA A 310 -5.71 -36.45 -12.41
CA ALA A 310 -5.71 -35.68 -13.64
C ALA A 310 -5.46 -34.19 -13.34
N THR A 311 -6.12 -33.68 -12.31
CA THR A 311 -5.91 -32.30 -11.83
C THR A 311 -4.48 -32.11 -11.27
N PHE A 312 -3.97 -33.10 -10.53
CA PHE A 312 -2.59 -33.03 -10.06
C PHE A 312 -1.58 -33.03 -11.22
N ARG A 313 -1.80 -33.82 -12.27
CA ARG A 313 -0.95 -33.74 -13.49
C ARG A 313 -1.03 -32.39 -14.16
N PHE A 314 -2.22 -31.80 -14.24
CA PHE A 314 -2.38 -30.45 -14.74
C PHE A 314 -1.55 -29.45 -13.93
N ILE A 315 -1.63 -29.49 -12.59
CA ILE A 315 -0.84 -28.62 -11.70
C ILE A 315 0.66 -28.80 -11.95
N THR A 316 1.16 -30.03 -12.01
CA THR A 316 2.58 -30.29 -12.24
C THR A 316 3.04 -29.86 -13.64
N ASP A 317 2.24 -30.06 -14.66
CA ASP A 317 2.52 -29.58 -16.03
C ASP A 317 2.63 -28.05 -16.11
N VAL A 318 1.76 -27.34 -15.37
CA VAL A 318 1.84 -25.87 -15.22
C VAL A 318 3.12 -25.47 -14.49
N LEU A 319 3.41 -26.12 -13.37
CA LEU A 319 4.60 -25.82 -12.57
C LEU A 319 5.90 -26.08 -13.34
N ASP A 320 5.96 -27.08 -14.21
CA ASP A 320 7.11 -27.34 -15.07
C ASP A 320 7.43 -26.16 -15.98
N GLU A 321 6.42 -25.60 -16.64
CA GLU A 321 6.60 -24.42 -17.50
C GLU A 321 6.95 -23.17 -16.64
N VAL A 322 6.34 -23.00 -15.47
CA VAL A 322 6.65 -21.92 -14.53
C VAL A 322 8.10 -22.01 -14.05
N MET A 323 8.55 -23.17 -13.60
CA MET A 323 9.93 -23.37 -13.15
C MET A 323 10.98 -23.15 -14.25
N ALA A 324 10.62 -23.41 -15.52
CA ALA A 324 11.49 -23.14 -16.66
C ALA A 324 11.61 -21.63 -16.98
N LEU A 325 10.63 -20.83 -16.59
CA LEU A 325 10.58 -19.39 -16.84
C LEU A 325 11.17 -18.56 -15.71
N PHE A 326 10.98 -19.00 -14.46
CA PHE A 326 11.40 -18.29 -13.27
C PHE A 326 12.56 -18.97 -12.56
N PRO A 327 13.73 -18.33 -12.48
CA PRO A 327 14.91 -18.89 -11.79
C PRO A 327 14.80 -18.81 -10.25
N SER A 328 13.74 -18.22 -9.71
CA SER A 328 13.50 -18.13 -8.27
C SER A 328 13.57 -19.48 -7.58
N LYS A 329 14.20 -19.52 -6.41
CA LYS A 329 14.13 -20.67 -5.52
C LYS A 329 12.69 -20.94 -5.05
N TYR A 330 11.89 -19.88 -4.90
CA TYR A 330 10.53 -19.92 -4.37
C TYR A 330 9.51 -19.93 -5.49
N ILE A 331 8.49 -20.79 -5.34
CA ILE A 331 7.25 -20.78 -6.14
C ILE A 331 6.10 -20.61 -5.15
N HIS A 332 5.33 -19.54 -5.28
CA HIS A 332 4.17 -19.29 -4.43
C HIS A 332 2.95 -20.04 -4.99
N VAL A 333 2.26 -20.75 -4.10
CA VAL A 333 1.13 -21.62 -4.48
C VAL A 333 -0.20 -21.14 -3.91
N GLY A 334 -0.26 -19.91 -3.38
CA GLY A 334 -1.44 -19.38 -2.75
C GLY A 334 -1.79 -20.12 -1.46
N GLY A 335 -2.97 -20.73 -1.45
CA GLY A 335 -3.45 -21.56 -0.32
C GLY A 335 -4.53 -20.89 0.50
N ASP A 336 -4.84 -19.62 0.20
CA ASP A 336 -5.79 -18.78 0.92
C ASP A 336 -7.24 -19.02 0.50
N GLU A 337 -8.15 -18.64 1.38
CA GLU A 337 -9.59 -18.45 1.18
C GLU A 337 -10.34 -19.58 0.43
N ALA A 338 -9.83 -20.80 0.44
CA ALA A 338 -10.43 -21.93 -0.25
C ALA A 338 -11.78 -22.33 0.39
N VAL A 339 -12.89 -22.01 -0.28
CA VAL A 339 -14.26 -22.32 0.15
C VAL A 339 -14.54 -23.81 -0.05
N LYS A 340 -14.68 -24.58 1.04
CA LYS A 340 -14.72 -26.05 1.03
C LYS A 340 -16.04 -26.67 0.56
N ASP A 341 -17.10 -25.90 0.32
CA ASP A 341 -18.46 -26.36 0.05
C ASP A 341 -18.52 -27.36 -1.13
N GLN A 342 -17.77 -27.10 -2.21
CA GLN A 342 -17.73 -28.02 -3.36
C GLN A 342 -17.05 -29.35 -3.01
N TRP A 343 -15.99 -29.33 -2.19
CA TRP A 343 -15.34 -30.55 -1.72
C TRP A 343 -16.27 -31.34 -0.79
N GLN A 344 -16.98 -30.67 0.12
CA GLN A 344 -17.94 -31.28 1.04
C GLN A 344 -19.08 -31.95 0.28
N ALA A 345 -19.60 -31.29 -0.75
CA ALA A 345 -20.71 -31.81 -1.56
C ALA A 345 -20.31 -32.92 -2.54
N SER A 346 -19.03 -33.11 -2.84
CA SER A 346 -18.57 -34.05 -3.86
C SER A 346 -18.36 -35.44 -3.27
N LEU A 347 -19.19 -36.42 -3.68
CA LEU A 347 -19.04 -37.82 -3.26
C LEU A 347 -17.67 -38.41 -3.60
N ALA A 348 -17.08 -38.00 -4.74
CA ALA A 348 -15.76 -38.48 -5.18
C ALA A 348 -14.64 -37.90 -4.27
N VAL A 349 -14.70 -36.63 -3.93
CA VAL A 349 -13.74 -36.00 -3.01
C VAL A 349 -13.86 -36.62 -1.61
N GLN A 350 -15.08 -36.79 -1.11
CA GLN A 350 -15.32 -37.42 0.19
C GLN A 350 -14.86 -38.90 0.23
N ALA A 351 -15.00 -39.64 -0.87
CA ALA A 351 -14.46 -41.00 -0.98
C ALA A 351 -12.92 -41.01 -0.96
N LYS A 352 -12.28 -40.05 -1.64
CA LYS A 352 -10.82 -39.89 -1.62
C LYS A 352 -10.31 -39.53 -0.25
N MET A 353 -10.95 -38.59 0.48
CA MET A 353 -10.59 -38.25 1.85
C MET A 353 -10.61 -39.47 2.78
N ARG A 354 -11.69 -40.28 2.70
CA ARG A 354 -11.78 -41.53 3.47
C ARG A 354 -10.66 -42.51 3.11
N ALA A 355 -10.35 -42.66 1.81
CA ALA A 355 -9.29 -43.54 1.34
C ALA A 355 -7.89 -43.10 1.83
N LEU A 356 -7.67 -41.80 2.01
CA LEU A 356 -6.45 -41.20 2.53
C LEU A 356 -6.43 -41.09 4.05
N GLY A 357 -7.53 -41.42 4.74
CA GLY A 357 -7.63 -41.32 6.19
C GLY A 357 -7.63 -39.85 6.70
N LEU A 358 -8.03 -38.91 5.88
CA LEU A 358 -8.07 -37.48 6.24
C LEU A 358 -9.35 -37.15 7.01
N LYS A 359 -9.22 -36.30 8.03
CA LYS A 359 -10.31 -36.01 8.98
C LYS A 359 -11.32 -34.96 8.43
N ASP A 360 -10.85 -34.00 7.65
CA ASP A 360 -11.62 -32.86 7.15
C ASP A 360 -10.99 -32.28 5.87
N GLU A 361 -11.64 -31.29 5.28
CA GLU A 361 -11.20 -30.62 4.05
C GLU A 361 -9.96 -29.77 4.23
N ASP A 362 -9.64 -29.30 5.43
CA ASP A 362 -8.39 -28.60 5.71
C ASP A 362 -7.21 -29.58 5.67
N ALA A 363 -7.39 -30.79 6.22
CA ALA A 363 -6.42 -31.87 6.06
C ALA A 363 -6.26 -32.29 4.59
N LEU A 364 -7.33 -32.26 3.80
CA LEU A 364 -7.28 -32.50 2.34
C LEU A 364 -6.49 -31.42 1.62
N GLN A 365 -6.69 -30.14 1.97
CA GLN A 365 -5.89 -29.04 1.44
C GLN A 365 -4.42 -29.21 1.78
N GLY A 366 -4.11 -29.50 3.07
CA GLY A 366 -2.74 -29.78 3.51
C GLY A 366 -2.11 -30.95 2.74
N TRP A 367 -2.86 -32.03 2.49
CA TRP A 367 -2.39 -33.16 1.66
C TRP A 367 -2.05 -32.73 0.23
N LEU A 368 -2.89 -31.88 -0.40
CA LEU A 368 -2.63 -31.36 -1.75
C LEU A 368 -1.38 -30.48 -1.77
N ILE A 369 -1.28 -29.54 -0.83
CA ILE A 369 -0.14 -28.61 -0.71
C ILE A 369 1.16 -29.38 -0.44
N ASP A 370 1.13 -30.38 0.45
CA ASP A 370 2.29 -31.25 0.72
C ASP A 370 2.72 -32.02 -0.55
N ARG A 371 1.76 -32.51 -1.33
CA ARG A 371 2.05 -33.20 -2.58
C ARG A 371 2.67 -32.28 -3.63
N VAL A 372 2.22 -31.04 -3.71
CA VAL A 372 2.80 -29.99 -4.57
C VAL A 372 4.20 -29.61 -4.04
N GLY A 373 4.35 -29.41 -2.73
CA GLY A 373 5.63 -29.07 -2.12
C GLY A 373 6.71 -30.12 -2.38
N ARG A 374 6.38 -31.40 -2.20
CA ARG A 374 7.31 -32.50 -2.56
C ARG A 374 7.67 -32.52 -4.06
N TYR A 375 6.73 -32.16 -4.91
CA TYR A 375 7.01 -32.02 -6.35
C TYR A 375 8.01 -30.90 -6.62
N LEU A 376 7.81 -29.74 -6.03
CA LEU A 376 8.70 -28.58 -6.15
C LEU A 376 10.10 -28.88 -5.57
N ASP A 377 10.17 -29.52 -4.40
CA ASP A 377 11.44 -29.91 -3.75
C ASP A 377 12.24 -30.87 -4.63
N ALA A 378 11.60 -31.88 -5.23
CA ALA A 378 12.23 -32.80 -6.18
C ALA A 378 12.83 -32.10 -7.41
N HIS A 379 12.39 -30.88 -7.72
CA HIS A 379 12.91 -30.03 -8.79
C HIS A 379 13.82 -28.90 -8.27
N GLY A 380 14.25 -28.97 -6.98
CA GLY A 380 15.14 -27.98 -6.37
C GLY A 380 14.49 -26.62 -6.12
N ARG A 381 13.18 -26.58 -5.99
CA ARG A 381 12.39 -25.39 -5.66
C ARG A 381 11.82 -25.50 -4.25
N ARG A 382 11.48 -24.37 -3.64
CA ARG A 382 10.84 -24.32 -2.33
C ARG A 382 9.42 -23.75 -2.47
N LEU A 383 8.47 -24.45 -1.89
CA LEU A 383 7.11 -23.95 -1.77
C LEU A 383 7.06 -22.75 -0.82
N ILE A 384 6.34 -21.72 -1.20
CA ILE A 384 5.86 -20.66 -0.32
C ILE A 384 4.36 -20.52 -0.51
N GLY A 385 3.60 -20.19 0.53
CA GLY A 385 2.16 -19.98 0.45
C GLY A 385 1.66 -19.11 1.60
N TRP A 386 0.42 -18.65 1.47
CA TRP A 386 -0.26 -17.90 2.51
C TRP A 386 -0.44 -18.73 3.77
N ASP A 387 -0.63 -18.12 4.92
CA ASP A 387 -0.54 -18.81 6.22
C ASP A 387 -1.66 -19.83 6.49
N GLU A 388 -2.69 -19.95 5.63
CA GLU A 388 -3.67 -21.03 5.64
C GLU A 388 -3.05 -22.41 5.37
N ILE A 389 -1.92 -22.45 4.67
CA ILE A 389 -1.22 -23.75 4.45
C ILE A 389 -0.84 -24.44 5.77
N LEU A 390 -0.71 -23.68 6.88
CA LEU A 390 -0.45 -24.23 8.20
C LEU A 390 -1.63 -25.03 8.78
N ASP A 391 -2.86 -24.77 8.32
CA ASP A 391 -4.08 -25.31 8.95
C ASP A 391 -4.23 -26.81 8.65
N GLY A 392 -3.82 -27.25 7.45
CA GLY A 392 -3.84 -28.66 7.03
C GLY A 392 -2.50 -29.41 7.20
N GLY A 393 -1.44 -28.72 7.63
CA GLY A 393 -0.07 -29.22 7.65
C GLY A 393 0.69 -28.90 6.36
N VAL A 394 1.99 -28.61 6.48
CA VAL A 394 2.88 -28.19 5.39
C VAL A 394 4.16 -29.04 5.35
N PRO A 395 4.84 -29.15 4.18
CA PRO A 395 6.18 -29.71 4.10
C PRO A 395 7.14 -28.99 5.05
N ALA A 396 8.08 -29.73 5.65
CA ALA A 396 8.99 -29.19 6.67
C ALA A 396 9.86 -28.02 6.18
N ASP A 397 10.13 -27.94 4.89
CA ASP A 397 10.94 -26.90 4.26
C ASP A 397 10.11 -25.77 3.62
N ALA A 398 8.77 -25.82 3.74
CA ALA A 398 7.91 -24.76 3.22
C ALA A 398 8.18 -23.42 3.91
N THR A 399 8.10 -22.35 3.15
CA THR A 399 8.12 -20.97 3.67
C THR A 399 6.69 -20.47 3.80
N VAL A 400 6.37 -19.76 4.86
CA VAL A 400 5.01 -19.25 5.13
C VAL A 400 4.96 -17.74 4.94
N MET A 401 4.01 -17.26 4.16
CA MET A 401 3.72 -15.84 4.06
C MET A 401 2.50 -15.50 4.92
N SER A 402 2.73 -14.76 6.01
CA SER A 402 1.68 -14.47 7.00
C SER A 402 0.95 -13.19 6.64
N TRP A 403 -0.34 -13.31 6.26
CA TRP A 403 -1.21 -12.19 5.90
C TRP A 403 -2.36 -11.96 6.88
N ARG A 404 -2.84 -13.00 7.57
CA ARG A 404 -3.90 -12.89 8.60
C ARG A 404 -3.34 -12.33 9.94
N GLY A 405 -2.65 -11.20 9.88
CA GLY A 405 -1.89 -10.64 10.98
C GLY A 405 -0.56 -11.36 11.19
N THR A 406 -0.03 -11.35 12.43
CA THR A 406 1.29 -11.93 12.76
C THR A 406 1.22 -13.35 13.36
N LYS A 407 0.03 -13.85 13.67
CA LYS A 407 -0.14 -15.14 14.34
C LYS A 407 0.37 -16.33 13.52
N GLY A 408 0.15 -16.28 12.19
CA GLY A 408 0.67 -17.28 11.26
C GLY A 408 2.20 -17.33 11.27
N ALA A 409 2.86 -16.17 11.23
CA ALA A 409 4.31 -16.06 11.29
C ALA A 409 4.88 -16.59 12.61
N ILE A 410 4.27 -16.24 13.74
CA ILE A 410 4.68 -16.72 15.07
C ILE A 410 4.60 -18.25 15.11
N ARG A 411 3.46 -18.82 14.69
CA ARG A 411 3.26 -20.28 14.65
C ARG A 411 4.28 -20.97 13.73
N ALA A 412 4.50 -20.45 12.53
CA ALA A 412 5.44 -21.01 11.57
C ALA A 412 6.89 -20.96 12.07
N ALA A 413 7.37 -19.82 12.57
CA ALA A 413 8.72 -19.66 13.12
C ALA A 413 8.95 -20.56 14.34
N GLN A 414 7.96 -20.74 15.21
CA GLN A 414 8.01 -21.69 16.33
C GLN A 414 8.08 -23.16 15.89
N GLN A 415 7.59 -23.47 14.69
CA GLN A 415 7.68 -24.79 14.07
C GLN A 415 8.96 -24.99 13.23
N GLY A 416 9.80 -23.97 13.12
CA GLY A 416 11.06 -24.00 12.37
C GLY A 416 10.92 -23.69 10.87
N HIS A 417 9.79 -23.14 10.44
CA HIS A 417 9.60 -22.66 9.06
C HIS A 417 10.10 -21.23 8.88
N ASP A 418 10.74 -20.95 7.75
CA ASP A 418 11.02 -19.59 7.34
C ASP A 418 9.70 -18.83 7.07
N VAL A 419 9.68 -17.55 7.43
CA VAL A 419 8.46 -16.73 7.31
C VAL A 419 8.73 -15.37 6.67
N VAL A 420 7.73 -14.89 5.93
CA VAL A 420 7.66 -13.53 5.42
C VAL A 420 6.42 -12.85 6.02
N LEU A 421 6.59 -11.67 6.60
CA LEU A 421 5.49 -10.88 7.16
C LEU A 421 4.85 -10.03 6.06
N SER A 422 3.55 -10.21 5.87
CA SER A 422 2.76 -9.48 4.88
C SER A 422 1.34 -9.20 5.41
N PRO A 423 1.21 -8.72 6.68
CA PRO A 423 -0.06 -8.76 7.39
C PRO A 423 -1.07 -7.73 6.86
N ALA A 424 -2.31 -8.19 6.69
CA ALA A 424 -3.47 -7.32 6.57
C ALA A 424 -3.87 -6.80 7.97
N PRO A 425 -4.29 -5.54 8.09
CA PRO A 425 -4.31 -4.51 7.06
C PRO A 425 -2.99 -3.72 6.94
N ASP A 426 -1.97 -4.01 7.76
CA ASP A 426 -0.81 -3.13 8.00
C ASP A 426 0.08 -2.94 6.75
N LEU A 427 0.29 -4.00 5.96
CA LEU A 427 1.11 -3.96 4.74
C LEU A 427 0.28 -4.18 3.45
N TYR A 428 -1.06 -4.03 3.53
CA TYR A 428 -1.95 -4.06 2.38
C TYR A 428 -2.11 -2.64 1.81
N LEU A 429 -1.57 -2.42 0.61
CA LEU A 429 -1.52 -1.09 -0.01
C LEU A 429 -2.85 -0.67 -0.65
N ASP A 430 -3.83 -1.56 -0.74
CA ASP A 430 -5.21 -1.28 -1.10
C ASP A 430 -6.01 -0.63 0.04
N GLN A 431 -5.44 -0.51 1.24
CA GLN A 431 -5.98 0.28 2.33
C GLN A 431 -5.80 1.79 2.07
N LEU A 432 -6.81 2.59 2.47
CA LEU A 432 -6.77 4.04 2.33
C LEU A 432 -5.61 4.66 3.12
N GLN A 433 -5.00 5.72 2.58
CA GLN A 433 -3.92 6.45 3.26
C GLN A 433 -4.44 7.60 4.14
N SER A 434 -5.69 8.01 3.91
CA SER A 434 -6.40 8.98 4.75
C SER A 434 -7.91 8.75 4.66
N ASP A 435 -8.66 9.32 5.60
CA ASP A 435 -10.13 9.32 5.59
C ASP A 435 -10.73 10.56 4.90
N ARG A 436 -9.89 11.45 4.33
CA ARG A 436 -10.36 12.66 3.63
C ARG A 436 -11.30 12.30 2.49
N ALA A 437 -12.31 13.14 2.25
CA ALA A 437 -13.28 12.93 1.18
C ALA A 437 -12.65 12.72 -0.21
N GLY A 438 -11.53 13.37 -0.48
CA GLY A 438 -10.81 13.30 -1.75
C GLY A 438 -9.75 12.17 -1.83
N GLU A 439 -9.67 11.25 -0.87
CA GLU A 439 -8.80 10.08 -0.97
C GLU A 439 -9.33 9.11 -2.04
N THR A 440 -8.43 8.42 -2.73
CA THR A 440 -8.78 7.53 -3.86
C THR A 440 -9.53 6.27 -3.40
N ALA A 441 -9.85 5.38 -4.36
CA ALA A 441 -10.49 4.09 -4.07
C ALA A 441 -9.61 3.20 -3.19
N GLY A 442 -10.24 2.40 -2.32
CA GLY A 442 -9.55 1.49 -1.41
C GLY A 442 -10.42 1.03 -0.24
N ARG A 443 -9.82 0.24 0.64
CA ARG A 443 -10.47 -0.39 1.80
C ARG A 443 -10.22 0.41 3.09
N MET A 444 -11.07 0.21 4.08
CA MET A 444 -10.84 0.63 5.47
C MET A 444 -10.30 -0.56 6.29
N PRO A 445 -9.58 -0.33 7.36
CA PRO A 445 -9.24 0.95 7.99
C PRO A 445 -8.14 1.71 7.25
N VAL A 446 -7.97 2.99 7.59
CA VAL A 446 -6.84 3.80 7.09
C VAL A 446 -5.51 3.19 7.55
N ARG A 447 -4.59 3.07 6.62
CA ARG A 447 -3.18 2.73 6.87
C ARG A 447 -2.31 3.82 6.27
N ASP A 448 -2.05 4.83 7.07
CA ASP A 448 -1.23 5.97 6.70
C ASP A 448 0.26 5.62 6.65
N LEU A 449 1.06 6.58 6.27
CA LEU A 449 2.50 6.41 6.16
C LEU A 449 3.16 6.05 7.51
N ALA A 450 2.67 6.62 8.62
CA ALA A 450 3.20 6.36 9.96
C ALA A 450 2.90 4.92 10.42
N SER A 451 1.73 4.40 10.08
CA SER A 451 1.34 3.00 10.34
C SER A 451 2.34 2.02 9.70
N VAL A 452 2.67 2.22 8.42
CA VAL A 452 3.65 1.36 7.72
C VAL A 452 5.07 1.55 8.30
N TYR A 453 5.48 2.78 8.60
CA TYR A 453 6.80 3.04 9.17
C TYR A 453 6.99 2.43 10.57
N SER A 454 5.92 2.36 11.37
CA SER A 454 5.96 1.79 12.72
C SER A 454 5.92 0.26 12.74
N PHE A 455 5.65 -0.38 11.61
CA PHE A 455 5.62 -1.84 11.53
C PHE A 455 6.96 -2.45 11.91
N GLU A 456 6.93 -3.55 12.68
CA GLU A 456 8.13 -4.32 13.06
C GLU A 456 8.00 -5.76 12.54
N PRO A 457 8.86 -6.16 11.60
CA PRO A 457 8.79 -7.49 10.99
C PRO A 457 9.05 -8.66 11.96
N VAL A 458 9.79 -8.43 13.04
CA VAL A 458 10.05 -9.47 14.03
C VAL A 458 9.05 -9.36 15.19
N PRO A 459 8.05 -10.26 15.30
CA PRO A 459 7.14 -10.28 16.45
C PRO A 459 7.90 -10.46 17.77
N LYS A 460 7.51 -9.68 18.78
CA LYS A 460 8.13 -9.71 20.12
C LYS A 460 7.94 -11.03 20.86
N GLU A 461 7.01 -11.86 20.43
CA GLU A 461 6.71 -13.20 20.95
C GLU A 461 7.75 -14.24 20.55
N LEU A 462 8.61 -13.95 19.58
CA LEU A 462 9.66 -14.84 19.11
C LEU A 462 10.94 -14.67 19.94
N ASP A 463 11.55 -15.77 20.33
CA ASP A 463 12.91 -15.74 20.88
C ASP A 463 13.98 -15.54 19.78
N ALA A 464 15.24 -15.39 20.18
CA ALA A 464 16.33 -15.11 19.24
C ALA A 464 16.58 -16.21 18.21
N ALA A 465 16.28 -17.49 18.52
CA ALA A 465 16.42 -18.58 17.59
C ALA A 465 15.25 -18.59 16.58
N GLN A 466 14.03 -18.41 17.06
CA GLN A 466 12.83 -18.33 16.24
C GLN A 466 12.83 -17.08 15.31
N ALA A 467 13.33 -15.94 15.81
CA ALA A 467 13.47 -14.71 15.04
C ALA A 467 14.38 -14.85 13.80
N GLN A 468 15.30 -15.82 13.78
CA GLN A 468 16.16 -16.09 12.63
C GLN A 468 15.39 -16.64 11.42
N HIS A 469 14.19 -17.19 11.64
CA HIS A 469 13.30 -17.62 10.57
C HIS A 469 12.56 -16.47 9.88
N VAL A 470 12.57 -15.25 10.44
CA VAL A 470 11.95 -14.10 9.82
C VAL A 470 12.84 -13.59 8.69
N LEU A 471 12.44 -13.85 7.45
CA LEU A 471 13.19 -13.43 6.26
C LEU A 471 13.06 -11.93 5.99
N GLY A 472 11.96 -11.29 6.41
CA GLY A 472 11.65 -9.88 6.21
C GLY A 472 10.17 -9.64 6.02
N ALA A 473 9.83 -8.51 5.38
CA ALA A 473 8.45 -8.15 5.13
C ALA A 473 8.17 -7.86 3.65
N GLN A 474 6.88 -7.86 3.32
CA GLN A 474 6.37 -7.59 1.98
C GLN A 474 5.08 -6.78 2.07
N ALA A 475 4.95 -5.75 1.22
CA ALA A 475 3.69 -5.08 1.00
C ALA A 475 2.92 -5.74 -0.16
N ASN A 476 1.58 -5.71 -0.10
CA ASN A 476 0.71 -6.29 -1.11
C ASN A 476 -0.13 -5.21 -1.80
N ALA A 477 -0.06 -5.16 -3.13
CA ALA A 477 -0.87 -4.30 -3.98
C ALA A 477 -1.96 -5.14 -4.67
N TRP A 478 -3.08 -5.38 -3.96
CA TRP A 478 -4.28 -6.01 -4.49
C TRP A 478 -5.04 -5.01 -5.36
N THR A 479 -5.36 -5.38 -6.60
CA THR A 479 -5.75 -4.42 -7.62
C THR A 479 -7.24 -4.34 -7.92
N GLU A 480 -8.13 -4.94 -7.10
CA GLU A 480 -9.59 -4.90 -7.33
C GLU A 480 -10.10 -3.46 -7.53
N HIS A 481 -9.54 -2.50 -6.80
CA HIS A 481 -9.90 -1.08 -6.86
C HIS A 481 -8.79 -0.21 -7.44
N MET A 482 -7.77 -0.81 -8.07
CA MET A 482 -6.63 -0.13 -8.70
C MET A 482 -6.52 -0.49 -10.19
N PRO A 483 -7.41 0.03 -11.05
CA PRO A 483 -7.50 -0.38 -12.46
C PRO A 483 -6.34 0.09 -13.34
N THR A 484 -5.49 0.99 -12.88
CA THR A 484 -4.34 1.51 -13.64
C THR A 484 -3.07 1.53 -12.79
N MET A 485 -1.91 1.57 -13.45
CA MET A 485 -0.62 1.73 -12.76
C MET A 485 -0.56 3.04 -11.94
N GLN A 486 -1.24 4.10 -12.37
CA GLN A 486 -1.33 5.33 -11.59
C GLN A 486 -1.99 5.12 -10.22
N HIS A 487 -3.04 4.28 -10.14
CA HIS A 487 -3.65 3.91 -8.86
C HIS A 487 -2.68 3.08 -8.01
N VAL A 488 -1.97 2.11 -8.61
CA VAL A 488 -0.97 1.30 -7.92
C VAL A 488 0.15 2.18 -7.35
N GLU A 489 0.68 3.11 -8.14
CA GLU A 489 1.71 4.04 -7.70
C GLU A 489 1.22 4.94 -6.56
N HIS A 490 0.00 5.50 -6.69
CA HIS A 490 -0.61 6.32 -5.64
C HIS A 490 -0.78 5.53 -4.34
N ALA A 491 -1.24 4.29 -4.43
CA ALA A 491 -1.39 3.41 -3.28
C ALA A 491 -0.04 3.01 -2.66
N ALA A 492 0.96 2.75 -3.49
CA ALA A 492 2.27 2.26 -3.07
C ALA A 492 3.16 3.35 -2.46
N PHE A 493 3.22 4.52 -3.09
CA PHE A 493 4.13 5.58 -2.68
C PHE A 493 3.43 6.70 -1.91
N PRO A 494 4.01 7.18 -0.79
CA PRO A 494 5.36 6.89 -0.25
C PRO A 494 5.44 5.70 0.72
N ARG A 495 4.38 4.89 0.92
CA ARG A 495 4.39 3.79 1.91
C ARG A 495 5.49 2.76 1.64
N LEU A 496 5.83 2.48 0.38
CA LEU A 496 6.98 1.64 0.05
C LEU A 496 8.32 2.26 0.45
N ALA A 497 8.45 3.58 0.48
CA ALA A 497 9.64 4.22 1.03
C ALA A 497 9.76 3.99 2.54
N ALA A 498 8.63 3.98 3.27
CA ALA A 498 8.60 3.63 4.68
C ALA A 498 8.98 2.15 4.91
N LEU A 499 8.33 1.22 4.18
CA LEU A 499 8.66 -0.21 4.28
C LEU A 499 10.12 -0.50 3.90
N SER A 500 10.65 0.18 2.88
CA SER A 500 12.05 0.01 2.50
C SER A 500 13.01 0.33 3.64
N GLU A 501 12.72 1.38 4.44
CA GLU A 501 13.52 1.71 5.61
C GLU A 501 13.30 0.73 6.77
N VAL A 502 12.09 0.21 6.95
CA VAL A 502 11.78 -0.85 7.91
C VAL A 502 12.60 -2.11 7.64
N ASP A 503 12.67 -2.52 6.38
CA ASP A 503 13.33 -3.76 5.98
C ASP A 503 14.85 -3.62 5.78
N TRP A 504 15.32 -2.40 5.49
CA TRP A 504 16.73 -2.17 5.19
C TRP A 504 17.51 -1.70 6.41
N SER A 505 17.02 -0.66 7.10
CA SER A 505 17.78 0.05 8.13
C SER A 505 17.76 -0.69 9.48
N PRO A 506 18.81 -0.57 10.31
CA PRO A 506 18.77 -1.12 11.67
C PRO A 506 17.58 -0.55 12.46
N ALA A 507 16.87 -1.38 13.20
CA ALA A 507 15.70 -0.98 13.97
C ALA A 507 15.97 0.20 14.92
N ALA A 508 17.17 0.25 15.54
CA ALA A 508 17.57 1.30 16.46
C ALA A 508 17.82 2.66 15.79
N SER A 509 17.98 2.71 14.47
CA SER A 509 18.20 3.96 13.72
C SER A 509 16.90 4.56 13.16
N ARG A 510 15.77 3.88 13.29
CA ARG A 510 14.47 4.36 12.80
C ARG A 510 13.94 5.45 13.70
N ASP A 511 13.66 6.61 13.12
CA ASP A 511 13.08 7.79 13.79
C ASP A 511 12.11 8.49 12.85
N TRP A 512 10.84 8.57 13.24
CA TRP A 512 9.77 9.14 12.42
C TRP A 512 10.04 10.59 12.02
N GLY A 513 10.48 11.42 12.97
CA GLY A 513 10.76 12.82 12.68
C GLY A 513 11.95 13.00 11.74
N ASN A 514 12.97 12.14 11.82
CA ASN A 514 14.08 12.11 10.87
C ASN A 514 13.60 11.63 9.49
N PHE A 515 12.80 10.58 9.42
CA PHE A 515 12.24 10.04 8.18
C PHE A 515 11.42 11.09 7.43
N THR A 516 10.48 11.77 8.12
CA THR A 516 9.63 12.80 7.50
C THR A 516 10.40 14.00 6.99
N ARG A 517 11.52 14.39 7.64
CA ARG A 517 12.41 15.44 7.14
C ARG A 517 13.16 15.06 5.85
N ARG A 518 13.34 13.76 5.54
CA ARG A 518 13.98 13.27 4.31
C ARG A 518 12.99 13.07 3.15
N LEU A 519 11.71 12.91 3.44
CA LEU A 519 10.65 12.68 2.43
C LEU A 519 10.54 13.77 1.36
N PRO A 520 10.74 15.07 1.62
CA PRO A 520 10.68 16.10 0.57
C PRO A 520 11.61 15.81 -0.61
N ALA A 521 12.82 15.32 -0.34
CA ALA A 521 13.75 14.91 -1.39
C ALA A 521 13.24 13.68 -2.16
N GLN A 522 12.60 12.73 -1.47
CA GLN A 522 11.99 11.58 -2.14
C GLN A 522 10.81 11.98 -3.02
N PHE A 523 9.99 12.93 -2.57
CA PHE A 523 8.90 13.50 -3.40
C PHE A 523 9.43 14.25 -4.62
N ALA A 524 10.58 14.94 -4.49
CA ALA A 524 11.25 15.57 -5.62
C ALA A 524 11.66 14.51 -6.68
N ARG A 525 12.19 13.36 -6.26
CA ARG A 525 12.51 12.23 -7.13
C ARG A 525 11.28 11.66 -7.82
N TYR A 526 10.17 11.47 -7.07
CA TYR A 526 8.90 11.00 -7.64
C TYR A 526 8.38 11.95 -8.73
N ARG A 527 8.32 13.26 -8.43
CA ARG A 527 7.90 14.27 -9.40
C ARG A 527 8.78 14.29 -10.67
N THR A 528 10.10 14.22 -10.50
CA THR A 528 11.04 14.23 -11.62
C THR A 528 10.88 13.00 -12.52
N GLN A 529 10.44 11.87 -11.96
CA GLN A 529 10.23 10.62 -12.67
C GLN A 529 8.77 10.42 -13.13
N GLY A 530 7.85 11.33 -12.79
CA GLY A 530 6.43 11.22 -13.16
C GLY A 530 5.67 10.12 -12.38
N ILE A 531 6.15 9.72 -11.20
CA ILE A 531 5.50 8.73 -10.34
C ILE A 531 4.30 9.38 -9.64
N ALA A 532 3.15 8.74 -9.74
CA ALA A 532 1.92 9.17 -9.09
C ALA A 532 1.91 8.75 -7.62
N TYR A 533 2.48 9.57 -6.75
CA TYR A 533 2.51 9.30 -5.31
C TYR A 533 1.40 10.04 -4.56
N ALA A 534 0.98 9.50 -3.40
CA ALA A 534 0.05 10.16 -2.50
C ALA A 534 0.72 11.28 -1.69
N ASP A 535 0.07 12.43 -1.62
CA ASP A 535 0.52 13.56 -0.80
C ASP A 535 -0.09 13.57 0.61
N SER A 536 -0.88 12.54 0.96
CA SER A 536 -1.73 12.47 2.15
C SER A 536 -0.98 12.73 3.45
N ALA A 537 0.29 12.31 3.54
CA ALA A 537 1.11 12.52 4.74
C ALA A 537 1.31 14.00 5.10
N PHE A 538 1.43 14.87 4.09
CA PHE A 538 1.65 16.33 4.27
C PHE A 538 0.43 17.17 3.92
N ALA A 539 -0.65 16.57 3.43
CA ALA A 539 -1.86 17.29 3.12
C ALA A 539 -2.46 17.93 4.38
N ALA A 540 -2.77 19.22 4.32
CA ALA A 540 -3.33 19.92 5.45
C ALA A 540 -4.75 19.43 5.79
N ASP A 541 -4.98 19.08 7.06
CA ASP A 541 -6.29 18.86 7.64
C ASP A 541 -6.83 20.17 8.19
N ILE A 542 -8.08 20.50 7.85
CA ILE A 542 -8.76 21.71 8.27
C ILE A 542 -9.93 21.30 9.17
N ALA A 543 -9.68 21.19 10.46
CA ALA A 543 -10.65 20.71 11.45
C ALA A 543 -11.37 21.87 12.15
N LEU A 544 -12.63 21.66 12.47
CA LEU A 544 -13.44 22.59 13.25
C LEU A 544 -14.60 21.88 13.95
N ASP A 545 -15.14 22.48 15.00
CA ASP A 545 -16.42 22.10 15.55
C ASP A 545 -17.54 22.73 14.70
N ARG A 546 -18.22 21.88 13.93
CA ARG A 546 -19.27 22.27 12.99
C ARG A 546 -20.49 22.88 13.70
N ASN A 547 -20.93 22.25 14.80
CA ASN A 547 -22.12 22.68 15.52
C ASN A 547 -21.91 24.00 16.26
N ALA A 548 -20.74 24.17 16.88
CA ALA A 548 -20.37 25.45 17.49
C ALA A 548 -20.30 26.57 16.43
N ALA A 549 -19.78 26.28 15.23
CA ALA A 549 -19.72 27.24 14.14
C ALA A 549 -21.11 27.60 13.59
N LEU A 550 -22.03 26.63 13.46
CA LEU A 550 -23.42 26.85 13.05
C LEU A 550 -24.18 27.71 14.07
N ALA A 551 -23.96 27.49 15.36
CA ALA A 551 -24.61 28.21 16.44
C ALA A 551 -24.13 29.67 16.59
N SER A 552 -22.80 29.87 16.51
CA SER A 552 -22.19 31.18 16.78
C SER A 552 -21.93 32.06 15.55
N GLY A 553 -21.95 31.48 14.35
CA GLY A 553 -21.49 32.13 13.11
C GLY A 553 -19.96 32.34 13.05
N THR A 554 -19.21 31.66 13.91
CA THR A 554 -17.75 31.76 14.01
C THR A 554 -17.15 30.37 14.23
N ALA A 555 -16.16 30.00 13.41
CA ALA A 555 -15.45 28.72 13.51
C ALA A 555 -14.10 28.88 14.24
N GLN A 556 -13.79 27.94 15.16
CA GLN A 556 -12.43 27.72 15.62
C GLN A 556 -11.80 26.67 14.70
N VAL A 557 -10.85 27.08 13.88
CA VAL A 557 -10.23 26.23 12.86
C VAL A 557 -8.84 25.80 13.32
N SER A 558 -8.59 24.49 13.38
CA SER A 558 -7.29 23.89 13.62
C SER A 558 -6.72 23.30 12.35
N LEU A 559 -5.41 23.53 12.12
CA LEU A 559 -4.67 22.96 10.98
C LEU A 559 -3.65 21.94 11.49
N SER A 560 -3.54 20.81 10.81
CA SER A 560 -2.56 19.77 11.08
C SER A 560 -2.20 19.01 9.79
N ASN A 561 -1.23 18.09 9.86
CA ASN A 561 -0.99 17.08 8.86
C ASN A 561 -0.54 15.77 9.53
N GLN A 562 -0.65 14.63 8.83
CA GLN A 562 -0.31 13.31 9.37
C GLN A 562 1.19 13.18 9.68
N ALA A 563 2.06 13.83 8.90
CA ALA A 563 3.51 13.74 9.07
C ALA A 563 4.00 14.45 10.36
N GLY A 564 3.23 15.41 10.90
CA GLY A 564 3.65 16.22 12.03
C GLY A 564 4.90 17.08 11.72
N SER A 565 5.17 17.38 10.45
CA SER A 565 6.34 18.10 10.00
C SER A 565 6.06 19.00 8.80
N GLY A 566 7.00 19.90 8.45
CA GLY A 566 6.75 21.01 7.54
C GLY A 566 6.09 22.19 8.23
N VAL A 567 5.91 23.29 7.52
CA VAL A 567 5.27 24.53 8.03
C VAL A 567 3.92 24.69 7.35
N LEU A 568 2.86 24.82 8.15
CA LEU A 568 1.50 25.06 7.63
C LEU A 568 1.30 26.54 7.39
N HIS A 569 0.96 26.90 6.14
CA HIS A 569 0.56 28.25 5.74
C HIS A 569 -0.91 28.24 5.32
N TYR A 570 -1.62 29.36 5.52
CA TYR A 570 -3.04 29.45 5.23
C TYR A 570 -3.47 30.80 4.66
N THR A 571 -4.68 30.82 4.07
CA THR A 571 -5.44 32.01 3.71
C THR A 571 -6.90 31.85 4.16
N LEU A 572 -7.62 32.95 4.31
CA LEU A 572 -9.04 32.95 4.72
C LEU A 572 -9.99 33.44 3.64
N ASP A 573 -9.46 33.87 2.51
CA ASP A 573 -10.18 34.39 1.34
C ASP A 573 -10.26 33.41 0.17
N GLY A 574 -9.67 32.20 0.34
CA GLY A 574 -9.62 31.14 -0.67
C GLY A 574 -8.49 31.31 -1.69
N SER A 575 -7.63 32.32 -1.57
CA SER A 575 -6.41 32.41 -2.38
C SER A 575 -5.45 31.27 -2.06
N VAL A 576 -4.58 30.90 -2.99
CA VAL A 576 -3.59 29.81 -2.77
C VAL A 576 -2.53 30.30 -1.81
N PRO A 577 -2.37 29.67 -0.62
CA PRO A 577 -1.31 30.05 0.30
C PRO A 577 0.07 29.68 -0.24
N GLY A 578 1.05 30.54 0.03
CA GLY A 578 2.45 30.36 -0.32
C GLY A 578 3.36 30.79 0.82
N ARG A 579 4.66 30.94 0.54
CA ARG A 579 5.69 31.28 1.54
C ARG A 579 5.39 32.60 2.26
N ASP A 580 4.77 33.57 1.60
CA ASP A 580 4.46 34.89 2.15
C ASP A 580 3.10 34.92 2.88
N SER A 581 2.35 33.82 2.84
CA SER A 581 1.09 33.69 3.58
C SER A 581 1.35 33.47 5.06
N PRO A 582 0.38 33.81 5.93
CA PRO A 582 0.52 33.57 7.38
C PRO A 582 0.87 32.13 7.71
N GLU A 583 1.81 31.95 8.65
CA GLU A 583 2.10 30.64 9.25
C GLU A 583 1.07 30.30 10.34
N TYR A 584 0.71 29.02 10.43
CA TYR A 584 -0.22 28.54 11.45
C TYR A 584 0.54 28.16 12.73
N HIS A 585 0.19 28.81 13.84
CA HIS A 585 0.76 28.54 15.16
C HIS A 585 -0.26 28.17 16.23
N ALA A 586 -1.53 28.53 16.04
CA ALA A 586 -2.61 28.30 16.99
C ALA A 586 -3.96 28.30 16.28
N PRO A 587 -5.03 27.74 16.90
CA PRO A 587 -6.38 27.75 16.33
C PRO A 587 -6.84 29.13 15.89
N LEU A 588 -7.42 29.22 14.69
CA LEU A 588 -7.87 30.45 14.04
C LEU A 588 -9.33 30.69 14.37
N THR A 589 -9.66 31.92 14.76
CA THR A 589 -11.06 32.36 14.89
C THR A 589 -11.52 32.95 13.55
N VAL A 590 -12.42 32.24 12.85
CA VAL A 590 -12.85 32.57 11.50
C VAL A 590 -14.36 32.86 11.49
N LYS A 591 -14.76 34.09 11.11
CA LYS A 591 -16.16 34.48 10.96
C LYS A 591 -16.71 33.92 9.65
N LEU A 592 -17.92 33.38 9.69
CA LEU A 592 -18.65 32.90 8.50
C LEU A 592 -19.30 34.07 7.72
N PRO A 593 -19.37 34.06 6.36
CA PRO A 593 -18.72 33.06 5.49
C PRO A 593 -17.23 33.34 5.26
N ALA A 594 -16.44 32.30 5.05
CA ALA A 594 -15.01 32.37 4.70
C ALA A 594 -14.61 31.15 3.89
N THR A 595 -13.45 31.21 3.25
CA THR A 595 -12.84 30.04 2.62
C THR A 595 -11.43 29.85 3.17
N VAL A 596 -11.25 28.88 4.02
CA VAL A 596 -9.93 28.52 4.55
C VAL A 596 -9.22 27.67 3.51
N ARG A 597 -8.00 28.07 3.14
CA ARG A 597 -7.11 27.26 2.32
C ARG A 597 -5.78 27.09 3.02
N ALA A 598 -5.23 25.86 3.03
CA ALA A 598 -4.01 25.57 3.75
C ALA A 598 -3.08 24.67 2.93
N VAL A 599 -1.78 24.83 3.14
CA VAL A 599 -0.71 24.05 2.51
C VAL A 599 0.40 23.78 3.50
N THR A 600 1.06 22.63 3.39
CA THR A 600 2.31 22.34 4.08
C THR A 600 3.50 22.67 3.19
N LEU A 601 4.39 23.53 3.63
CA LEU A 601 5.63 23.87 2.94
C LEU A 601 6.84 23.18 3.58
N GLY A 602 7.79 22.79 2.75
CA GLY A 602 9.12 22.37 3.18
C GLY A 602 10.00 23.54 3.62
N ALA A 603 11.14 23.23 4.24
CA ALA A 603 12.10 24.24 4.67
C ALA A 603 12.65 25.12 3.52
N ASP A 604 12.66 24.59 2.30
CA ASP A 604 13.01 25.30 1.07
C ASP A 604 11.84 26.12 0.48
N GLY A 605 10.67 26.06 1.11
CA GLY A 605 9.44 26.70 0.68
C GLY A 605 8.69 25.96 -0.45
N SER A 606 9.12 24.74 -0.80
CA SER A 606 8.40 23.89 -1.74
C SER A 606 7.11 23.35 -1.12
N MET A 607 6.06 23.21 -1.93
CA MET A 607 4.82 22.57 -1.51
C MET A 607 5.04 21.06 -1.36
N LEU A 608 4.77 20.53 -0.15
CA LEU A 608 4.88 19.09 0.16
C LEU A 608 3.60 18.33 -0.20
N ALA A 609 2.48 19.03 -0.24
CA ALA A 609 1.18 18.52 -0.69
C ALA A 609 0.42 19.60 -1.45
N ALA A 610 -0.58 19.21 -2.24
CA ALA A 610 -1.48 20.14 -2.88
C ALA A 610 -2.27 20.93 -1.81
N PRO A 611 -2.56 22.22 -2.02
CA PRO A 611 -3.36 23.02 -1.09
C PRO A 611 -4.74 22.39 -0.87
N ARG A 612 -5.16 22.30 0.37
CA ARG A 612 -6.50 21.85 0.77
C ARG A 612 -7.38 23.06 1.08
N GLN A 613 -8.67 22.91 0.82
CA GLN A 613 -9.65 24.01 0.98
C GLN A 613 -10.87 23.52 1.74
N ARG A 614 -11.41 24.38 2.60
CA ARG A 614 -12.71 24.20 3.25
C ARG A 614 -13.50 25.50 3.20
N VAL A 615 -14.70 25.42 2.61
CA VAL A 615 -15.63 26.55 2.58
C VAL A 615 -16.42 26.55 3.87
N LEU A 616 -16.40 27.66 4.58
CA LEU A 616 -17.08 27.86 5.86
C LEU A 616 -18.29 28.79 5.61
N SER A 617 -19.39 28.23 5.15
CA SER A 617 -20.69 28.89 5.08
C SER A 617 -21.73 28.04 5.79
N ARG A 618 -22.87 28.65 6.18
CA ARG A 618 -23.95 27.89 6.80
C ARG A 618 -24.42 26.73 5.90
N ALA A 619 -24.53 26.95 4.59
CA ALA A 619 -24.94 25.94 3.63
C ALA A 619 -23.93 24.77 3.55
N GLU A 620 -22.63 25.05 3.48
CA GLU A 620 -21.58 24.02 3.45
C GLU A 620 -21.45 23.28 4.78
N LEU A 621 -21.66 23.96 5.92
CA LEU A 621 -21.66 23.32 7.23
C LEU A 621 -22.91 22.44 7.45
N LEU A 622 -24.01 22.68 6.75
CA LEU A 622 -25.20 21.83 6.71
C LEU A 622 -25.15 20.77 5.59
N SER A 623 -24.01 20.62 4.94
CA SER A 623 -23.78 19.66 3.86
C SER A 623 -22.60 18.75 4.23
N VAL A 624 -22.75 17.44 4.05
CA VAL A 624 -21.71 16.45 4.37
C VAL A 624 -21.51 15.52 3.19
N SER A 625 -20.25 15.28 2.80
CA SER A 625 -19.91 14.29 1.80
C SER A 625 -20.17 12.87 2.32
N GLY A 626 -20.68 11.98 1.48
CA GLY A 626 -20.84 10.58 1.80
C GLY A 626 -19.51 9.90 2.18
N ASN A 627 -18.40 10.39 1.65
CA ASN A 627 -17.07 9.90 2.00
C ASN A 627 -16.62 10.28 3.43
N GLU A 628 -17.20 11.32 4.02
CA GLU A 628 -16.95 11.77 5.40
C GLU A 628 -17.95 11.20 6.40
N MET A 629 -19.08 10.64 5.93
CA MET A 629 -20.08 10.06 6.82
C MET A 629 -19.60 8.71 7.37
N PRO A 630 -19.66 8.46 8.67
CA PRO A 630 -19.41 7.14 9.23
C PRO A 630 -20.49 6.14 8.81
N ASN A 631 -20.14 4.86 8.84
CA ASN A 631 -21.13 3.79 8.73
C ASN A 631 -22.08 3.80 9.92
N CYS A 632 -23.24 3.16 9.74
CA CYS A 632 -24.11 2.89 10.85
C CYS A 632 -23.43 1.94 11.86
N PRO A 633 -23.77 2.05 13.16
CA PRO A 633 -23.26 1.14 14.17
C PRO A 633 -23.53 -0.33 13.79
N GLY A 634 -22.54 -1.20 14.01
CA GLY A 634 -22.62 -2.64 13.73
C GLY A 634 -22.34 -3.03 12.28
N SER A 635 -21.79 -2.13 11.47
CA SER A 635 -21.42 -2.39 10.08
C SER A 635 -20.01 -1.85 9.80
N ASP A 636 -19.01 -2.72 9.92
CA ASP A 636 -17.60 -2.30 9.88
C ASP A 636 -16.95 -2.38 8.49
N PHE A 637 -17.61 -3.03 7.53
CA PHE A 637 -17.04 -3.20 6.19
C PHE A 637 -17.35 -2.00 5.28
N ARG A 638 -16.38 -1.09 5.16
CA ARG A 638 -16.46 0.11 4.33
C ARG A 638 -15.41 0.08 3.24
N LEU A 639 -15.85 0.33 2.01
CA LEU A 639 -15.00 0.51 0.84
C LEU A 639 -15.19 1.90 0.27
N ARG A 640 -14.15 2.44 -0.35
CA ARG A 640 -14.27 3.49 -1.34
C ARG A 640 -14.08 2.90 -2.72
N VAL A 641 -15.09 3.06 -3.57
CA VAL A 641 -15.09 2.51 -4.91
C VAL A 641 -15.20 3.61 -5.96
N GLN A 642 -14.58 3.39 -7.09
CA GLN A 642 -14.69 4.26 -8.24
C GLN A 642 -15.67 3.64 -9.22
N PRO A 643 -16.69 4.40 -9.72
CA PRO A 643 -17.52 3.89 -10.80
C PRO A 643 -16.69 3.80 -12.08
N LEU A 644 -16.73 2.66 -12.75
CA LEU A 644 -16.13 2.52 -14.07
C LEU A 644 -17.07 3.15 -15.13
N PRO A 645 -16.61 3.71 -16.25
CA PRO A 645 -15.31 3.47 -16.89
C PRO A 645 -14.26 4.57 -16.71
N ASP A 646 -14.38 5.48 -15.76
CA ASP A 646 -13.45 6.62 -15.64
C ASP A 646 -12.07 6.22 -15.04
N ALA A 647 -11.57 5.06 -15.47
CA ALA A 647 -10.33 4.48 -14.98
C ALA A 647 -9.06 5.33 -15.18
N ALA A 648 -9.13 6.40 -15.95
CA ALA A 648 -7.99 7.31 -16.17
C ALA A 648 -7.80 8.34 -15.04
N SER A 649 -8.75 8.46 -14.11
CA SER A 649 -8.74 9.44 -13.03
C SER A 649 -8.77 8.74 -11.66
N LEU A 650 -8.15 9.35 -10.65
CA LEU A 650 -8.23 8.88 -9.27
C LEU A 650 -9.57 9.25 -8.59
N ALA A 651 -10.42 10.00 -9.23
CA ALA A 651 -11.72 10.47 -8.74
C ALA A 651 -12.77 10.47 -9.88
N PRO A 652 -14.09 10.46 -9.60
CA PRO A 652 -14.72 10.48 -8.28
C PRO A 652 -14.73 9.12 -7.59
N VAL A 653 -14.82 9.12 -6.26
CA VAL A 653 -14.92 7.93 -5.43
C VAL A 653 -16.08 8.04 -4.45
N TYR A 654 -16.70 6.90 -4.11
CA TYR A 654 -17.86 6.85 -3.24
C TYR A 654 -17.72 5.78 -2.17
N SER A 655 -18.02 6.14 -0.94
CA SER A 655 -18.05 5.19 0.18
C SER A 655 -19.29 4.32 0.14
N VAL A 656 -19.09 3.01 0.21
CA VAL A 656 -20.14 1.99 0.26
C VAL A 656 -19.90 1.05 1.43
N ASN A 657 -21.00 0.46 1.93
CA ASN A 657 -20.99 -0.66 2.83
C ASN A 657 -21.66 -1.85 2.14
N LEU A 658 -20.95 -2.97 2.03
CA LEU A 658 -21.46 -4.14 1.31
C LEU A 658 -22.50 -4.92 2.11
N PHE A 659 -22.41 -4.90 3.46
CA PHE A 659 -23.26 -5.70 4.34
C PHE A 659 -24.52 -4.96 4.78
N ASN A 660 -24.44 -3.63 4.97
CA ASN A 660 -25.57 -2.82 5.36
C ASN A 660 -25.46 -1.43 4.74
N THR A 661 -26.32 -1.13 3.78
CA THR A 661 -26.27 0.09 2.97
C THR A 661 -26.80 1.32 3.72
N CYS A 662 -26.17 1.67 4.83
CA CYS A 662 -26.53 2.84 5.62
C CYS A 662 -25.31 3.69 6.02
N GLN A 663 -25.55 4.99 6.21
CA GLN A 663 -24.55 5.95 6.68
C GLN A 663 -25.17 6.91 7.69
N SER A 664 -24.36 7.39 8.64
CA SER A 664 -24.79 8.31 9.67
C SER A 664 -24.42 9.75 9.29
N TYR A 665 -25.44 10.57 9.04
CA TYR A 665 -25.25 12.03 8.96
C TYR A 665 -24.98 12.54 10.39
N PRO A 666 -23.90 13.28 10.63
CA PRO A 666 -23.49 13.62 11.99
C PRO A 666 -24.48 14.53 12.70
N SER A 667 -24.56 14.44 14.05
CA SER A 667 -25.40 15.27 14.89
C SER A 667 -25.31 16.74 14.49
N THR A 668 -26.47 17.38 14.33
CA THR A 668 -26.59 18.74 13.76
C THR A 668 -27.79 19.43 14.38
N PRO A 669 -27.70 20.76 14.65
CA PRO A 669 -28.86 21.54 15.06
C PRO A 669 -29.96 21.52 13.98
N MET A 670 -31.14 20.98 14.34
CA MET A 670 -32.24 20.78 13.40
C MET A 670 -33.29 21.90 13.44
N ASP A 671 -33.13 22.90 14.32
CA ASP A 671 -34.05 24.03 14.41
C ASP A 671 -34.13 24.81 13.12
N GLY A 672 -35.34 24.90 12.51
CA GLY A 672 -35.61 25.55 11.27
C GLY A 672 -35.11 24.81 10.02
N ILE A 673 -34.70 23.56 10.12
CA ILE A 673 -34.44 22.67 8.97
C ILE A 673 -35.80 22.12 8.48
N ALA A 674 -36.05 22.29 7.17
CA ALA A 674 -37.31 21.87 6.56
C ALA A 674 -37.14 20.77 5.50
N THR A 675 -35.96 20.62 4.94
CA THR A 675 -35.76 19.71 3.81
C THR A 675 -34.40 19.00 3.93
N ILE A 676 -34.36 17.74 3.51
CA ILE A 676 -33.11 17.03 3.20
C ILE A 676 -32.99 16.84 1.69
N ARG A 677 -31.83 17.16 1.13
CA ARG A 677 -31.44 16.85 -0.24
C ARG A 677 -30.27 15.88 -0.21
N VAL A 678 -30.35 14.82 -1.01
CA VAL A 678 -29.31 13.80 -1.10
C VAL A 678 -28.94 13.60 -2.55
N ASP A 679 -27.70 13.89 -2.90
CA ASP A 679 -27.09 13.51 -4.16
C ASP A 679 -26.56 12.08 -4.00
N ALA A 680 -27.09 11.17 -4.79
CA ALA A 680 -26.85 9.73 -4.70
C ALA A 680 -26.26 9.17 -6.00
N VAL A 681 -25.54 8.08 -5.87
CA VAL A 681 -24.96 7.37 -7.02
C VAL A 681 -25.32 5.90 -6.98
N ARG A 682 -25.65 5.34 -8.15
CA ARG A 682 -25.86 3.91 -8.35
C ARG A 682 -24.56 3.27 -8.78
N LEU A 683 -24.21 2.16 -8.12
CA LEU A 683 -22.98 1.39 -8.33
C LEU A 683 -23.33 -0.07 -8.64
N GLU A 684 -22.41 -0.77 -9.27
CA GLU A 684 -22.55 -2.20 -9.50
C GLU A 684 -22.37 -2.98 -8.19
N ARG A 685 -23.15 -4.05 -8.03
CA ARG A 685 -22.98 -5.05 -6.98
C ARG A 685 -22.22 -6.24 -7.57
N ASN A 686 -20.92 -6.21 -7.51
CA ASN A 686 -20.01 -7.19 -8.09
C ASN A 686 -19.07 -7.78 -7.04
N TYR A 687 -19.65 -8.36 -5.97
CA TYR A 687 -18.90 -8.93 -4.87
C TYR A 687 -19.36 -10.36 -4.59
N ALA A 688 -18.43 -11.32 -4.73
CA ALA A 688 -18.61 -12.69 -4.27
C ALA A 688 -18.25 -12.75 -2.79
N LEU A 689 -19.26 -12.94 -1.95
CA LEU A 689 -19.09 -12.88 -0.50
C LEU A 689 -18.97 -14.27 0.14
N ALA A 690 -19.12 -15.35 -0.64
CA ALA A 690 -19.08 -16.73 -0.14
C ALA A 690 -19.90 -16.87 1.18
N HIS A 691 -19.24 -17.34 2.25
CA HIS A 691 -19.90 -17.50 3.56
C HIS A 691 -20.25 -16.18 4.23
N GLU A 692 -19.70 -15.05 3.81
CA GLU A 692 -20.03 -13.72 4.31
C GLU A 692 -21.35 -13.18 3.75
N ALA A 693 -21.90 -13.78 2.70
CA ALA A 693 -23.21 -13.40 2.13
C ALA A 693 -24.32 -13.37 3.19
N LYS A 694 -24.21 -14.21 4.23
CA LYS A 694 -25.12 -14.21 5.39
C LYS A 694 -25.06 -12.95 6.24
N LEU A 695 -24.03 -12.13 6.11
CA LEU A 695 -23.85 -10.85 6.82
C LEU A 695 -24.61 -9.70 6.12
N VAL A 696 -25.05 -9.91 4.87
CA VAL A 696 -25.81 -8.90 4.13
C VAL A 696 -27.18 -8.73 4.74
N VAL A 697 -27.46 -7.52 5.19
CA VAL A 697 -28.74 -7.16 5.82
C VAL A 697 -29.73 -6.75 4.72
N SER A 698 -30.84 -7.49 4.64
CA SER A 698 -31.97 -7.12 3.80
C SER A 698 -32.95 -6.29 4.60
N HIS A 699 -33.39 -5.18 4.02
CA HIS A 699 -34.37 -4.28 4.63
C HIS A 699 -35.73 -4.40 3.95
N PRO A 700 -36.86 -4.34 4.71
CA PRO A 700 -38.18 -4.23 4.11
C PRO A 700 -38.28 -2.96 3.25
N HIS A 701 -38.94 -3.08 2.09
CA HIS A 701 -39.14 -1.97 1.15
C HIS A 701 -40.60 -1.94 0.68
N ALA A 702 -41.12 -0.74 0.41
CA ALA A 702 -42.48 -0.52 -0.02
C ALA A 702 -42.59 -0.35 -1.56
N THR A 703 -41.49 0.02 -2.23
CA THR A 703 -41.44 0.23 -3.68
C THR A 703 -40.59 -0.83 -4.37
N PRO A 704 -40.76 -1.08 -5.67
CA PRO A 704 -40.03 -2.15 -6.37
C PRO A 704 -38.51 -2.03 -6.33
N PHE A 705 -37.97 -0.82 -6.20
CA PHE A 705 -36.53 -0.56 -6.21
C PHE A 705 -36.00 -0.15 -4.83
N GLY A 706 -36.85 -0.16 -3.79
CA GLY A 706 -36.54 0.29 -2.43
C GLY A 706 -36.60 1.82 -2.29
N GLU A 707 -36.20 2.27 -1.14
CA GLU A 707 -36.23 3.69 -0.73
C GLU A 707 -34.89 4.11 -0.13
N LEU A 708 -34.65 5.41 -0.11
CA LEU A 708 -33.79 6.05 0.87
C LEU A 708 -34.66 6.46 2.06
N VAL A 709 -34.47 5.78 3.19
CA VAL A 709 -35.20 6.07 4.45
C VAL A 709 -34.32 6.92 5.35
N VAL A 710 -34.87 8.04 5.81
CA VAL A 710 -34.21 8.95 6.75
C VAL A 710 -34.78 8.71 8.14
N HIS A 711 -33.98 8.18 9.05
CA HIS A 711 -34.35 7.99 10.45
C HIS A 711 -33.68 9.02 11.35
N GLN A 712 -34.32 9.37 12.44
CA GLN A 712 -33.78 10.21 13.49
C GLN A 712 -32.85 9.41 14.40
N ASP A 713 -31.65 9.94 14.65
CA ASP A 713 -30.63 9.48 15.59
C ASP A 713 -30.06 8.08 15.31
N ARG A 714 -30.91 7.10 15.01
CA ARG A 714 -30.51 5.69 14.79
C ARG A 714 -31.31 5.08 13.64
N CYS A 715 -30.79 4.04 13.00
CA CYS A 715 -31.49 3.38 11.89
C CYS A 715 -32.77 2.62 12.26
N ASP A 716 -33.02 2.43 13.53
CA ASP A 716 -34.27 1.92 14.10
C ASP A 716 -35.10 3.02 14.80
N GLY A 717 -34.68 4.29 14.66
CA GLY A 717 -35.36 5.46 15.19
C GLY A 717 -36.60 5.87 14.38
N PRO A 718 -37.31 6.95 14.81
CA PRO A 718 -38.43 7.47 14.05
C PRO A 718 -38.09 7.76 12.59
N VAL A 719 -38.96 7.35 11.67
CA VAL A 719 -38.84 7.67 10.24
C VAL A 719 -39.24 9.13 10.02
N LEU A 720 -38.33 9.95 9.51
CA LEU A 720 -38.60 11.34 9.17
C LEU A 720 -39.00 11.49 7.71
N ALA A 721 -38.43 10.65 6.80
CA ALA A 721 -38.80 10.63 5.39
C ALA A 721 -38.49 9.24 4.77
N SER A 722 -39.25 8.89 3.74
CA SER A 722 -39.00 7.73 2.88
C SER A 722 -39.13 8.17 1.44
N ILE A 723 -38.05 8.04 0.68
CA ILE A 723 -37.91 8.61 -0.68
C ILE A 723 -37.71 7.43 -1.64
N PRO A 724 -38.66 7.15 -2.56
CA PRO A 724 -38.52 6.06 -3.51
C PRO A 724 -37.27 6.19 -4.37
N LEU A 725 -36.54 5.08 -4.55
CA LEU A 725 -35.43 5.00 -5.48
C LEU A 725 -35.95 4.92 -6.92
N PRO A 726 -35.30 5.59 -7.86
CA PRO A 726 -35.69 5.55 -9.26
C PRO A 726 -35.40 4.18 -9.89
N ASP A 727 -36.13 3.84 -10.95
CA ASP A 727 -35.89 2.64 -11.75
C ASP A 727 -34.44 2.64 -12.29
N PRO A 728 -33.61 1.66 -11.89
CA PRO A 728 -32.20 1.62 -12.30
C PRO A 728 -32.01 1.45 -13.80
N ALA A 729 -32.97 0.91 -14.54
CA ALA A 729 -32.92 0.75 -15.99
C ALA A 729 -33.23 2.06 -16.75
N ARG A 730 -33.82 3.04 -16.09
CA ARG A 730 -34.31 4.28 -16.74
C ARG A 730 -33.72 5.56 -16.17
N SER A 731 -33.10 5.50 -15.00
CA SER A 731 -32.51 6.66 -14.34
C SER A 731 -31.03 6.81 -14.69
N ALA A 732 -30.55 8.06 -14.59
CA ALA A 732 -29.11 8.32 -14.62
C ALA A 732 -28.41 7.62 -13.45
N ARG A 733 -27.09 7.37 -13.58
CA ARG A 733 -26.26 6.80 -12.50
C ARG A 733 -26.26 7.72 -11.28
N ASN A 734 -26.05 9.01 -11.51
CA ASN A 734 -26.09 10.04 -10.49
C ASN A 734 -27.46 10.71 -10.51
N PHE A 735 -28.10 10.81 -9.37
CA PHE A 735 -29.44 11.39 -9.23
C PHE A 735 -29.60 12.07 -7.86
N THR A 736 -30.58 12.96 -7.77
CA THR A 736 -30.88 13.68 -6.53
C THR A 736 -32.21 13.20 -5.95
N LEU A 737 -32.22 12.93 -4.65
CA LEU A 737 -33.39 12.63 -3.84
C LEU A 737 -33.67 13.82 -2.90
N GLN A 738 -34.95 14.12 -2.65
CA GLN A 738 -35.32 15.21 -1.77
C GLN A 738 -36.60 14.88 -1.03
N ALA A 739 -36.68 15.29 0.24
CA ALA A 739 -37.90 15.20 1.03
C ALA A 739 -38.03 16.36 2.03
N THR A 740 -39.26 16.75 2.29
CA THR A 740 -39.58 17.63 3.43
C THR A 740 -39.47 16.81 4.72
N LEU A 741 -38.81 17.39 5.72
CA LEU A 741 -38.70 16.82 7.05
C LEU A 741 -39.74 17.42 7.99
N PRO A 742 -40.32 16.63 8.91
CA PRO A 742 -41.11 17.19 9.99
C PRO A 742 -40.26 18.10 10.89
N ALA A 743 -40.82 19.14 11.42
CA ALA A 743 -40.11 20.08 12.27
C ALA A 743 -39.44 19.35 13.47
N GLN A 744 -38.16 19.53 13.59
CA GLN A 744 -37.33 18.99 14.67
C GLN A 744 -36.78 20.13 15.53
N ARG A 745 -36.45 19.84 16.79
CA ARG A 745 -35.78 20.80 17.69
C ARG A 745 -34.55 20.17 18.32
N GLY A 746 -33.53 20.98 18.54
CA GLY A 746 -32.29 20.53 19.15
C GLY A 746 -31.35 19.85 18.16
N GLU A 747 -30.36 19.12 18.68
CA GLU A 747 -29.37 18.45 17.89
C GLU A 747 -29.74 16.97 17.68
N HIS A 748 -29.77 16.54 16.42
CA HIS A 748 -30.04 15.16 16.02
C HIS A 748 -29.07 14.70 14.97
N ALA A 749 -28.66 13.43 15.04
CA ALA A 749 -28.05 12.70 13.95
C ALA A 749 -29.16 12.16 13.02
N LEU A 750 -28.81 11.82 11.78
CA LEU A 750 -29.74 11.12 10.90
C LEU A 750 -29.08 9.81 10.42
N CYS A 751 -29.86 8.71 10.41
CA CYS A 751 -29.46 7.51 9.68
C CYS A 751 -30.08 7.56 8.29
N LEU A 752 -29.24 7.48 7.27
CA LEU A 752 -29.59 7.43 5.85
C LEU A 752 -29.45 5.99 5.38
N LEU A 753 -30.57 5.29 5.21
CA LEU A 753 -30.64 3.85 4.95
C LEU A 753 -31.23 3.58 3.57
N TYR A 754 -30.50 2.87 2.71
CA TYR A 754 -31.05 2.34 1.48
C TYR A 754 -31.70 0.97 1.70
N THR A 755 -32.97 0.83 1.32
CA THR A 755 -33.73 -0.42 1.40
C THR A 755 -33.79 -1.17 0.08
N ALA A 756 -32.90 -0.86 -0.85
CA ALA A 756 -32.82 -1.52 -2.15
C ALA A 756 -32.68 -3.05 -2.03
N PRO A 757 -33.33 -3.84 -2.93
CA PRO A 757 -33.17 -5.28 -2.96
C PRO A 757 -31.71 -5.72 -3.03
N THR A 758 -31.35 -6.79 -2.32
CA THR A 758 -29.95 -7.25 -2.21
C THR A 758 -29.43 -7.93 -3.48
N ASP A 759 -30.29 -8.25 -4.43
CA ASP A 759 -29.97 -8.70 -5.78
C ASP A 759 -29.89 -7.57 -6.81
N GLY A 760 -30.20 -6.32 -6.39
CA GLY A 760 -30.11 -5.11 -7.17
C GLY A 760 -28.77 -4.39 -7.04
N PRO A 761 -28.66 -3.17 -7.61
CA PRO A 761 -27.44 -2.38 -7.52
C PRO A 761 -27.13 -1.92 -6.09
N LEU A 762 -25.88 -1.52 -5.86
CA LEU A 762 -25.49 -0.76 -4.67
C LEU A 762 -25.80 0.73 -4.86
N TYR A 763 -26.05 1.40 -3.76
CA TYR A 763 -26.19 2.84 -3.73
C TYR A 763 -25.20 3.46 -2.75
N ALA A 764 -24.65 4.61 -3.12
CA ALA A 764 -23.80 5.41 -2.26
C ALA A 764 -24.33 6.84 -2.17
N LEU A 765 -23.99 7.50 -1.09
CA LEU A 765 -24.22 8.93 -0.92
C LEU A 765 -22.99 9.66 -1.49
N ASP A 766 -23.22 10.61 -2.41
CA ASP A 766 -22.21 11.59 -2.79
C ASP A 766 -22.20 12.72 -1.76
N ARG A 767 -23.38 13.28 -1.50
CA ARG A 767 -23.58 14.38 -0.54
C ARG A 767 -24.98 14.37 0.04
N ALA A 768 -25.11 14.69 1.32
CA ALA A 768 -26.40 15.02 1.92
C ALA A 768 -26.36 16.43 2.50
N ALA A 769 -27.40 17.22 2.23
CA ALA A 769 -27.52 18.61 2.67
C ALA A 769 -28.87 18.83 3.39
N LEU A 770 -28.80 19.51 4.53
CA LEU A 770 -29.96 19.99 5.27
C LEU A 770 -30.27 21.44 4.89
N LEU A 771 -31.48 21.69 4.43
CA LEU A 771 -31.91 23.00 3.95
C LEU A 771 -32.86 23.65 4.93
N PRO A 772 -32.56 24.89 5.38
CA PRO A 772 -33.48 25.68 6.20
C PRO A 772 -34.78 26.03 5.46
N GLU A 773 -35.84 26.37 6.21
CA GLU A 773 -37.08 26.83 5.66
C GLU A 773 -36.86 28.08 4.77
N GLY A 774 -37.48 28.11 3.60
CA GLY A 774 -37.42 29.23 2.65
C GLY A 774 -36.14 29.28 1.77
N VAL A 775 -35.22 28.33 1.95
CA VAL A 775 -34.08 28.17 1.04
C VAL A 775 -34.49 27.26 -0.12
N ALA A 776 -34.39 27.81 -1.37
CA ALA A 776 -34.65 26.98 -2.56
C ALA A 776 -33.64 25.83 -2.63
N PRO A 777 -34.08 24.64 -3.02
CA PRO A 777 -33.27 23.43 -3.09
C PRO A 777 -32.16 23.47 -4.13
#